data_4412ffe0f792b374ee7aea2a16f7e56c
#
_entry.id   4412ffe0f792b374ee7aea2a16f7e56c
#
_cell.length_a   1.000
_cell.length_b   1.000
_cell.length_c   1.000
_cell.angle_alpha   90.00
_cell.angle_beta   90.00
_cell.angle_gamma   90.00
#
_symmetry.space_group_name_H-M   'P 1'
#
loop_
_entity.id
_entity.type
_entity.pdbx_description
1 polymer ?
#
loop_
_entity_poly.entity_id
_entity_poly.type
_entity_poly.pdbx_seq_one_letter_code
_entity_poly.pdbx_strand_id
1 'polypeptide(L)'
;MAVLKLADQPPLVQAIFSGDPDEIRMLIYKSEDINALDTEKRTPLHAAAFLGDAEITELLILSGARVNAKDNMWLTPLHRAVASRSEEAVSVLIRHSADVNARDKNWQTPLHVAAANKALRCAELLIPLLSSVNVSDRGGRSALHHAALNGHTEMVSLLLAKGANINAFDKRDSRALHWAAYTGHLDVVCLLVDQGAEVSCKDKRGYTPLHTAASSGQISVVKHLLSLSVEVDEANAFGNTALHVACFNGQDAVVSELIDFGANVSQPNNKGFTPLHFAAASTHGALCLEFLVNNGADVNVQSRDGKSPLHMTAVHGRFTRSQTLIQNGGEIDCVDKDGNTPLHIAARYGHELLINTLITSGADCTRRGVHGMFPLHLAALNAHADCCRKLLSSGFQIDTPDSLGRTCLHAAAAGGNVECVKLLLSSGADHNRTDRHERTPLHYAAASRHFQCLETLVSCGTCINATDQWGRCALHYAAASDLDRRRRVALEPESPGVQVEKEKEAALCLEFLLKNGATALQRDKQGYNPVHYAAAYGHRQCLELLLVLEESRGDNGESSGTWSPLHLAAYHGQAQALELLLQGHCEVERCDEVGRTALALSCLRGHADCTLTLLNHGASVHSRDMTWGRTPVHLAAMNGHTSCLRLLLEDSDSADLLDAADSQGRTPLMLAVLGGHVDAVSLLLERETSVDTADHRGLTALHLGLLGGQEECVQCLLEQETSVLLGDSRGRTALHLAAARGHASWLSELLSIVCGEPPVPQLRDRQGYTPLHWACYNGHESCVEVLLEQTGSRCLDGNPFTPLHCAVVNDHEACATLLLEALGSEIVTCKDSKDRTPLHAAAFAGHVDCVQLLLAHDAPVDAVDQSGRTALMMAAERGAVGAVEALLTSASADLGLTDQKGNTALHLACSNGKEECAVLILENLRDAALVNTTNAALQTPLHLAGRGGLKQVVKELLSRGASVQAVDENALEHPPQETC
;
A
#
# COMPACT_ATOMS: atom_id res chain seq x y z
N MET A 1 12.66 -22.94 37.48
CA MET A 1 13.09 -24.37 37.55
C MET A 1 12.30 -25.04 38.63
N ALA A 2 11.40 -25.98 38.27
CA ALA A 2 10.78 -26.84 39.29
C ALA A 2 11.88 -27.70 39.87
N VAL A 3 12.13 -27.61 41.20
CA VAL A 3 13.03 -28.48 41.91
C VAL A 3 12.36 -29.87 41.93
N LEU A 4 12.80 -30.77 41.04
CA LEU A 4 12.35 -32.16 41.02
C LEU A 4 12.80 -32.79 42.31
N LYS A 5 11.84 -33.21 43.14
CA LYS A 5 12.14 -33.93 44.36
C LYS A 5 12.68 -35.31 43.97
N LEU A 6 13.86 -35.68 44.46
CA LEU A 6 14.49 -36.95 44.16
C LEU A 6 13.57 -38.15 44.51
N ALA A 7 12.74 -37.99 45.53
CA ALA A 7 11.77 -38.99 45.94
C ALA A 7 10.67 -39.33 44.92
N ASP A 8 10.42 -38.45 43.97
CA ASP A 8 9.40 -38.63 42.94
C ASP A 8 9.99 -39.28 41.64
N GLN A 9 11.28 -39.60 41.63
CA GLN A 9 11.99 -40.20 40.47
C GLN A 9 11.91 -41.75 40.51
N PRO A 10 12.06 -42.42 39.35
CA PRO A 10 12.15 -43.88 39.31
C PRO A 10 13.25 -44.40 40.28
N PRO A 11 13.09 -45.57 40.91
CA PRO A 11 14.09 -46.12 41.86
C PRO A 11 15.50 -46.18 41.35
N LEU A 12 15.66 -46.57 40.07
CA LEU A 12 16.97 -46.65 39.43
C LEU A 12 17.60 -45.25 39.27
N VAL A 13 16.84 -44.21 39.01
CA VAL A 13 17.34 -42.82 38.98
C VAL A 13 17.77 -42.36 40.35
N GLN A 14 17.01 -42.71 41.39
CA GLN A 14 17.37 -42.38 42.77
C GLN A 14 18.72 -43.05 43.18
N ALA A 15 18.91 -44.34 42.85
CA ALA A 15 20.17 -45.08 43.09
C ALA A 15 21.36 -44.49 42.28
N ILE A 16 21.13 -43.98 41.09
CA ILE A 16 22.16 -43.28 40.32
C ILE A 16 22.60 -41.99 41.01
N PHE A 17 21.68 -41.23 41.58
CA PHE A 17 22.03 -40.04 42.34
C PHE A 17 22.66 -40.33 43.71
N SER A 18 22.46 -41.55 44.30
CA SER A 18 23.20 -42.01 45.50
C SER A 18 24.64 -42.39 45.18
N GLY A 19 24.90 -42.74 43.91
CA GLY A 19 26.26 -43.08 43.41
C GLY A 19 26.75 -44.47 43.86
N ASP A 20 25.84 -45.38 44.25
CA ASP A 20 26.19 -46.74 44.65
C ASP A 20 26.01 -47.75 43.49
N PRO A 21 27.10 -48.21 42.85
CA PRO A 21 27.02 -49.17 41.73
C PRO A 21 26.40 -50.51 42.11
N ASP A 22 26.54 -50.96 43.35
CA ASP A 22 26.01 -52.26 43.79
C ASP A 22 24.47 -52.17 43.96
N GLU A 23 23.95 -51.06 44.45
CA GLU A 23 22.52 -50.81 44.50
C GLU A 23 21.92 -50.76 43.07
N ILE A 24 22.61 -50.11 42.16
CA ILE A 24 22.20 -50.01 40.74
C ILE A 24 22.19 -51.41 40.12
N ARG A 25 23.24 -52.24 40.34
CA ARG A 25 23.29 -53.61 39.84
C ARG A 25 22.14 -54.46 40.42
N MET A 26 21.83 -54.30 41.70
CA MET A 26 20.70 -54.98 42.33
C MET A 26 19.35 -54.60 41.75
N LEU A 27 19.11 -53.31 41.44
CA LEU A 27 17.88 -52.84 40.81
C LEU A 27 17.74 -53.36 39.37
N ILE A 28 18.83 -53.36 38.60
CA ILE A 28 18.86 -53.93 37.25
C ILE A 28 18.58 -55.46 37.29
N TYR A 29 19.17 -56.19 38.24
CA TYR A 29 18.92 -57.61 38.44
C TYR A 29 17.47 -57.91 38.82
N LYS A 30 16.81 -57.01 39.55
CA LYS A 30 15.37 -57.06 39.90
C LYS A 30 14.41 -56.73 38.75
N SER A 31 14.94 -56.57 37.56
CA SER A 31 14.17 -56.25 36.35
C SER A 31 13.49 -54.87 36.35
N GLU A 32 14.03 -53.90 37.08
CA GLU A 32 13.64 -52.51 36.90
C GLU A 32 13.87 -52.05 35.47
N ASP A 33 12.96 -51.23 34.95
CA ASP A 33 13.05 -50.73 33.55
C ASP A 33 14.22 -49.74 33.39
N ILE A 34 15.28 -50.23 32.71
CA ILE A 34 16.51 -49.47 32.45
C ILE A 34 16.21 -48.20 31.61
N ASN A 35 15.11 -48.19 30.86
CA ASN A 35 14.67 -47.08 30.02
C ASN A 35 13.47 -46.35 30.60
N ALA A 36 13.18 -46.53 31.92
CA ALA A 36 12.09 -45.82 32.60
C ALA A 36 12.17 -44.31 32.34
N LEU A 37 11.02 -43.71 32.03
CA LEU A 37 10.96 -42.30 31.71
C LEU A 37 10.42 -41.50 32.90
N ASP A 38 11.08 -40.41 33.26
CA ASP A 38 10.52 -39.43 34.17
C ASP A 38 9.52 -38.50 33.47
N THR A 39 8.99 -37.52 34.22
CA THR A 39 8.02 -36.50 33.72
C THR A 39 8.56 -35.67 32.54
N GLU A 40 9.89 -35.57 32.43
CA GLU A 40 10.59 -34.87 31.37
C GLU A 40 11.07 -35.79 30.23
N LYS A 41 10.61 -37.06 30.24
CA LYS A 41 11.06 -38.15 29.33
C LYS A 41 12.56 -38.44 29.38
N ARG A 42 13.22 -38.14 30.51
CA ARG A 42 14.62 -38.50 30.72
C ARG A 42 14.73 -39.97 31.16
N THR A 43 15.73 -40.69 30.65
CA THR A 43 16.05 -42.06 31.07
C THR A 43 17.09 -42.03 32.18
N PRO A 44 17.27 -43.14 32.90
CA PRO A 44 18.38 -43.31 33.87
C PRO A 44 19.76 -42.98 33.26
N LEU A 45 19.97 -43.29 31.99
CA LEU A 45 21.21 -42.95 31.26
C LEU A 45 21.44 -41.44 31.14
N HIS A 46 20.38 -40.64 31.03
CA HIS A 46 20.52 -39.19 31.06
C HIS A 46 20.97 -38.69 32.44
N ALA A 47 20.52 -39.32 33.52
CA ALA A 47 20.95 -38.97 34.87
C ALA A 47 22.42 -39.35 35.13
N ALA A 48 22.83 -40.57 34.76
CA ALA A 48 24.24 -41.03 34.86
C ALA A 48 25.16 -40.13 34.02
N ALA A 49 24.78 -39.82 32.80
CA ALA A 49 25.55 -38.95 31.91
C ALA A 49 25.64 -37.49 32.46
N PHE A 50 24.59 -36.99 33.11
CA PHE A 50 24.60 -35.68 33.74
C PHE A 50 25.49 -35.63 34.99
N LEU A 51 25.55 -36.69 35.79
CA LEU A 51 26.49 -36.83 36.91
C LEU A 51 27.94 -37.01 36.45
N GLY A 52 28.10 -37.43 35.20
CA GLY A 52 29.41 -37.64 34.61
C GLY A 52 30.11 -38.97 35.04
N ASP A 53 29.34 -39.85 35.61
CA ASP A 53 29.88 -41.14 36.09
C ASP A 53 30.01 -42.14 34.93
N ALA A 54 31.26 -42.44 34.56
CA ALA A 54 31.57 -43.30 33.43
C ALA A 54 31.24 -44.78 33.72
N GLU A 55 31.46 -45.25 34.94
CA GLU A 55 31.22 -46.66 35.32
C GLU A 55 29.71 -46.96 35.34
N ILE A 56 28.89 -46.07 35.93
CA ILE A 56 27.43 -46.19 35.92
C ILE A 56 26.88 -46.06 34.50
N THR A 57 27.42 -45.13 33.71
CA THR A 57 27.03 -44.94 32.30
C THR A 57 27.29 -46.21 31.50
N GLU A 58 28.47 -46.82 31.63
CA GLU A 58 28.84 -48.07 30.91
C GLU A 58 27.98 -49.25 31.39
N LEU A 59 27.75 -49.36 32.68
CA LEU A 59 26.92 -50.42 33.28
C LEU A 59 25.49 -50.37 32.70
N LEU A 60 24.89 -49.19 32.64
CA LEU A 60 23.54 -49.01 32.09
C LEU A 60 23.48 -49.35 30.59
N ILE A 61 24.47 -48.94 29.80
CA ILE A 61 24.53 -49.24 28.37
C ILE A 61 24.66 -50.74 28.15
N LEU A 62 25.59 -51.42 28.85
CA LEU A 62 25.77 -52.86 28.73
C LEU A 62 24.53 -53.64 29.19
N SER A 63 23.71 -53.06 30.05
CA SER A 63 22.44 -53.62 30.52
C SER A 63 21.26 -53.31 29.60
N GLY A 64 21.46 -52.63 28.45
CA GLY A 64 20.44 -52.38 27.43
C GLY A 64 19.82 -50.99 27.45
N ALA A 65 20.46 -49.99 28.07
CA ALA A 65 19.99 -48.60 28.02
C ALA A 65 20.12 -48.02 26.58
N ARG A 66 19.13 -47.25 26.16
CA ARG A 66 19.08 -46.61 24.85
C ARG A 66 20.05 -45.40 24.80
N VAL A 67 21.22 -45.59 24.14
CA VAL A 67 22.29 -44.57 24.10
C VAL A 67 21.83 -43.24 23.49
N ASN A 68 20.92 -43.26 22.50
CA ASN A 68 20.43 -42.10 21.77
C ASN A 68 18.99 -41.71 22.18
N ALA A 69 18.54 -42.10 23.38
CA ALA A 69 17.23 -41.65 23.89
C ALA A 69 17.15 -40.12 23.94
N LYS A 70 15.98 -39.57 23.64
CA LYS A 70 15.74 -38.12 23.64
C LYS A 70 14.74 -37.73 24.72
N ASP A 71 15.10 -36.74 25.53
CA ASP A 71 14.19 -36.15 26.52
C ASP A 71 13.18 -35.18 25.86
N ASN A 72 12.34 -34.51 26.65
CA ASN A 72 11.36 -33.53 26.19
C ASN A 72 11.98 -32.35 25.39
N MET A 73 13.25 -32.05 25.63
CA MET A 73 14.01 -31.03 24.90
C MET A 73 14.83 -31.61 23.73
N TRP A 74 14.64 -32.91 23.44
CA TRP A 74 15.41 -33.70 22.47
C TRP A 74 16.89 -33.85 22.80
N LEU A 75 17.30 -33.54 24.06
CA LEU A 75 18.65 -33.76 24.51
C LEU A 75 18.91 -35.28 24.65
N THR A 76 20.06 -35.74 24.21
CA THR A 76 20.52 -37.11 24.39
C THR A 76 21.39 -37.20 25.63
N PRO A 77 21.69 -38.41 26.15
CA PRO A 77 22.69 -38.62 27.22
C PRO A 77 24.04 -37.97 26.90
N LEU A 78 24.44 -37.95 25.61
CA LEU A 78 25.70 -37.31 25.19
C LEU A 78 25.65 -35.77 25.40
N HIS A 79 24.55 -35.12 25.13
CA HIS A 79 24.39 -33.68 25.46
C HIS A 79 24.55 -33.42 26.95
N ARG A 80 24.05 -34.35 27.82
CA ARG A 80 24.13 -34.23 29.26
C ARG A 80 25.52 -34.44 29.79
N ALA A 81 26.23 -35.47 29.27
CA ALA A 81 27.64 -35.75 29.61
C ALA A 81 28.58 -34.60 29.23
N VAL A 82 28.33 -33.98 28.05
CA VAL A 82 29.10 -32.81 27.60
C VAL A 82 28.78 -31.58 28.47
N ALA A 83 27.53 -31.39 28.86
CA ALA A 83 27.14 -30.30 29.75
C ALA A 83 27.76 -30.42 31.15
N SER A 84 27.96 -31.67 31.67
CA SER A 84 28.67 -31.95 32.92
C SER A 84 30.19 -31.88 32.79
N ARG A 85 30.72 -31.75 31.57
CA ARG A 85 32.17 -31.74 31.23
C ARG A 85 32.90 -33.02 31.56
N SER A 86 32.22 -34.16 31.65
CA SER A 86 32.84 -35.42 31.93
C SER A 86 33.44 -36.06 30.65
N GLU A 87 34.74 -36.01 30.53
CA GLU A 87 35.50 -36.64 29.42
C GLU A 87 35.27 -38.17 29.38
N GLU A 88 35.29 -38.79 30.54
CA GLU A 88 35.15 -40.25 30.67
C GLU A 88 33.74 -40.70 30.23
N ALA A 89 32.67 -40.05 30.71
CA ALA A 89 31.31 -40.39 30.31
C ALA A 89 31.04 -40.13 28.81
N VAL A 90 31.60 -39.06 28.25
CA VAL A 90 31.56 -38.78 26.80
C VAL A 90 32.28 -39.88 26.02
N SER A 91 33.48 -40.29 26.45
CA SER A 91 34.25 -41.37 25.83
C SER A 91 33.51 -42.72 25.83
N VAL A 92 32.86 -43.06 26.94
CA VAL A 92 32.01 -44.26 27.05
C VAL A 92 30.85 -44.22 26.08
N LEU A 93 30.08 -43.09 26.05
CA LEU A 93 28.94 -42.93 25.14
C LEU A 93 29.37 -43.03 23.67
N ILE A 94 30.47 -42.40 23.27
CA ILE A 94 31.02 -42.46 21.91
C ILE A 94 31.40 -43.88 21.53
N ARG A 95 32.10 -44.63 22.42
CA ARG A 95 32.47 -46.04 22.19
C ARG A 95 31.26 -46.92 21.92
N HIS A 96 30.12 -46.60 22.53
CA HIS A 96 28.85 -47.32 22.35
C HIS A 96 27.94 -46.68 21.31
N SER A 97 28.49 -45.98 20.32
CA SER A 97 27.78 -45.44 19.14
C SER A 97 26.73 -44.33 19.45
N ALA A 98 27.04 -43.49 20.42
CA ALA A 98 26.23 -42.27 20.61
C ALA A 98 26.31 -41.37 19.36
N ASP A 99 25.17 -40.82 18.94
CA ASP A 99 25.10 -39.91 17.81
C ASP A 99 25.72 -38.56 18.17
N VAL A 100 26.94 -38.31 17.69
CA VAL A 100 27.68 -37.04 17.90
C VAL A 100 27.07 -35.86 17.20
N ASN A 101 26.22 -36.10 16.19
CA ASN A 101 25.48 -35.07 15.43
C ASN A 101 24.02 -34.90 15.90
N ALA A 102 23.64 -35.56 17.01
CA ALA A 102 22.29 -35.44 17.55
C ALA A 102 21.92 -33.95 17.77
N ARG A 103 20.69 -33.58 17.44
CA ARG A 103 20.18 -32.19 17.59
C ARG A 103 19.08 -32.13 18.63
N ASP A 104 19.18 -31.16 19.53
CA ASP A 104 18.09 -30.78 20.46
C ASP A 104 16.99 -29.98 19.77
N LYS A 105 15.98 -29.53 20.50
CA LYS A 105 14.88 -28.67 19.98
C LYS A 105 15.36 -27.32 19.43
N ASN A 106 16.51 -26.84 19.86
CA ASN A 106 17.18 -25.64 19.35
C ASN A 106 18.17 -25.95 18.22
N TRP A 107 18.21 -27.19 17.73
CA TRP A 107 19.13 -27.68 16.74
C TRP A 107 20.61 -27.66 17.20
N GLN A 108 20.82 -27.52 18.52
CA GLN A 108 22.16 -27.57 19.08
C GLN A 108 22.68 -29.01 19.10
N THR A 109 23.92 -29.20 18.69
CA THR A 109 24.65 -30.48 18.77
C THR A 109 25.44 -30.54 20.07
N PRO A 110 25.94 -31.71 20.48
CA PRO A 110 26.86 -31.83 21.61
C PRO A 110 28.05 -30.85 21.54
N LEU A 111 28.58 -30.55 20.36
CA LEU A 111 29.66 -29.56 20.20
C LEU A 111 29.20 -28.12 20.55
N HIS A 112 27.98 -27.72 20.25
CA HIS A 112 27.46 -26.44 20.70
C HIS A 112 27.38 -26.35 22.23
N VAL A 113 26.97 -27.46 22.86
CA VAL A 113 26.92 -27.57 24.33
C VAL A 113 28.33 -27.54 24.93
N ALA A 114 29.27 -28.21 24.31
CA ALA A 114 30.69 -28.17 24.72
C ALA A 114 31.28 -26.76 24.66
N ALA A 115 31.02 -26.06 23.56
CA ALA A 115 31.46 -24.67 23.34
C ALA A 115 30.84 -23.69 24.34
N ALA A 116 29.55 -23.86 24.65
CA ALA A 116 28.85 -23.03 25.62
C ALA A 116 29.32 -23.27 27.07
N ASN A 117 29.74 -24.52 27.45
CA ASN A 117 30.04 -24.89 28.81
C ASN A 117 31.57 -25.02 29.11
N LYS A 118 32.43 -24.55 28.20
CA LYS A 118 33.90 -24.69 28.32
C LYS A 118 34.38 -26.17 28.51
N ALA A 119 33.68 -27.09 27.84
CA ALA A 119 34.06 -28.53 27.91
C ALA A 119 35.13 -28.87 26.84
N LEU A 120 36.36 -28.36 27.04
CA LEU A 120 37.44 -28.46 26.04
C LEU A 120 37.79 -29.90 25.68
N ARG A 121 38.00 -30.76 26.70
CA ARG A 121 38.32 -32.17 26.50
C ARG A 121 37.23 -32.95 25.78
N CYS A 122 35.97 -32.66 26.13
CA CYS A 122 34.81 -33.24 25.42
C CYS A 122 34.77 -32.80 23.93
N ALA A 123 35.09 -31.54 23.65
CA ALA A 123 35.17 -31.05 22.28
C ALA A 123 36.30 -31.73 21.48
N GLU A 124 37.46 -31.94 22.09
CA GLU A 124 38.58 -32.65 21.48
C GLU A 124 38.22 -34.12 21.08
N LEU A 125 37.36 -34.79 21.86
CA LEU A 125 36.85 -36.12 21.54
C LEU A 125 35.78 -36.09 20.45
N LEU A 126 34.91 -35.06 20.41
CA LEU A 126 33.80 -34.97 19.48
C LEU A 126 34.23 -34.54 18.07
N ILE A 127 35.13 -33.55 17.95
CA ILE A 127 35.51 -32.92 16.68
C ILE A 127 36.00 -33.92 15.63
N PRO A 128 36.86 -34.91 15.92
CA PRO A 128 37.33 -35.86 14.92
C PRO A 128 36.24 -36.75 14.31
N LEU A 129 35.09 -36.85 15.00
CA LEU A 129 33.97 -37.72 14.61
C LEU A 129 32.84 -36.92 13.89
N LEU A 130 32.95 -35.60 13.85
CA LEU A 130 31.97 -34.76 13.23
C LEU A 130 32.20 -34.63 11.73
N SER A 131 31.11 -34.57 10.95
CA SER A 131 31.15 -34.29 9.52
C SER A 131 31.55 -32.83 9.22
N SER A 132 31.23 -31.89 10.11
CA SER A 132 31.60 -30.48 10.01
C SER A 132 31.57 -29.83 11.39
N VAL A 133 32.55 -28.97 11.66
CA VAL A 133 32.63 -28.12 12.86
C VAL A 133 31.71 -26.89 12.72
N ASN A 134 31.29 -26.57 11.49
CA ASN A 134 30.50 -25.36 11.14
C ASN A 134 28.98 -25.58 11.14
N VAL A 135 28.52 -26.64 11.83
CA VAL A 135 27.08 -26.88 11.98
C VAL A 135 26.41 -25.73 12.74
N SER A 136 25.24 -25.29 12.27
CA SER A 136 24.50 -24.19 12.88
C SER A 136 23.29 -24.66 13.70
N ASP A 137 23.02 -23.99 14.80
CA ASP A 137 21.81 -24.15 15.60
C ASP A 137 20.58 -23.49 14.91
N ARG A 138 19.41 -23.53 15.55
CA ARG A 138 18.16 -22.90 15.04
C ARG A 138 18.28 -21.39 14.86
N GLY A 139 19.18 -20.71 15.58
CA GLY A 139 19.51 -19.29 15.44
C GLY A 139 20.52 -18.99 14.35
N GLY A 140 21.08 -20.01 13.69
CA GLY A 140 22.18 -19.88 12.72
C GLY A 140 23.56 -19.81 13.38
N ARG A 141 23.67 -19.98 14.71
CA ARG A 141 24.94 -19.87 15.46
C ARG A 141 25.68 -21.17 15.40
N SER A 142 26.98 -21.12 15.12
CA SER A 142 27.91 -22.25 15.22
C SER A 142 28.49 -22.40 16.64
N ALA A 143 29.20 -23.46 16.90
CA ALA A 143 29.91 -23.64 18.16
C ALA A 143 30.88 -22.49 18.48
N LEU A 144 31.49 -21.87 17.45
CA LEU A 144 32.35 -20.69 17.61
C LEU A 144 31.59 -19.48 18.18
N HIS A 145 30.35 -19.24 17.75
CA HIS A 145 29.51 -18.19 18.32
C HIS A 145 29.21 -18.40 19.79
N HIS A 146 28.92 -19.65 20.20
CA HIS A 146 28.67 -20.00 21.60
C HIS A 146 29.94 -19.88 22.47
N ALA A 147 31.10 -20.28 21.97
CA ALA A 147 32.37 -20.10 22.66
C ALA A 147 32.73 -18.61 22.82
N ALA A 148 32.55 -17.82 21.78
CA ALA A 148 32.82 -16.38 21.79
C ALA A 148 31.87 -15.62 22.74
N LEU A 149 30.57 -15.95 22.72
CA LEU A 149 29.56 -15.38 23.61
C LEU A 149 29.90 -15.59 25.09
N ASN A 150 30.45 -16.77 25.45
CA ASN A 150 30.75 -17.14 26.82
C ASN A 150 32.22 -16.88 27.23
N GLY A 151 33.05 -16.33 26.37
CA GLY A 151 34.43 -15.93 26.66
C GLY A 151 35.40 -17.07 26.81
N HIS A 152 35.16 -18.21 26.15
CA HIS A 152 35.98 -19.40 26.27
C HIS A 152 37.14 -19.39 25.27
N THR A 153 38.23 -18.65 25.58
CA THR A 153 39.38 -18.41 24.69
C THR A 153 40.04 -19.70 24.17
N GLU A 154 40.26 -20.66 25.07
CA GLU A 154 40.87 -21.97 24.70
C GLU A 154 39.96 -22.75 23.74
N MET A 155 38.65 -22.70 23.95
CA MET A 155 37.66 -23.33 23.06
C MET A 155 37.62 -22.64 21.70
N VAL A 156 37.66 -21.31 21.66
CA VAL A 156 37.74 -20.53 20.40
C VAL A 156 39.01 -20.93 19.64
N SER A 157 40.17 -20.98 20.32
CA SER A 157 41.44 -21.40 19.71
C SER A 157 41.35 -22.82 19.14
N LEU A 158 40.80 -23.77 19.91
CA LEU A 158 40.60 -25.14 19.44
C LEU A 158 39.70 -25.20 18.20
N LEU A 159 38.56 -24.54 18.23
CA LEU A 159 37.61 -24.57 17.11
C LEU A 159 38.22 -23.97 15.83
N LEU A 160 38.96 -22.85 15.94
CA LEU A 160 39.65 -22.23 14.81
C LEU A 160 40.75 -23.13 14.24
N ALA A 161 41.57 -23.76 15.12
CA ALA A 161 42.60 -24.73 14.70
C ALA A 161 42.03 -25.98 14.00
N LYS A 162 40.76 -26.30 14.26
CA LYS A 162 40.03 -27.41 13.63
C LYS A 162 39.15 -26.99 12.45
N GLY A 163 39.33 -25.78 11.92
CA GLY A 163 38.69 -25.31 10.69
C GLY A 163 37.28 -24.67 10.88
N ALA A 164 36.99 -24.17 12.08
CA ALA A 164 35.77 -23.35 12.26
C ALA A 164 35.86 -22.07 11.42
N ASN A 165 34.78 -21.74 10.72
CA ASN A 165 34.75 -20.55 9.91
C ASN A 165 34.64 -19.30 10.82
N ILE A 166 35.71 -18.52 10.89
CA ILE A 166 35.79 -17.32 11.71
C ILE A 166 34.77 -16.23 11.30
N ASN A 167 34.42 -16.21 10.03
CA ASN A 167 33.46 -15.26 9.45
C ASN A 167 32.03 -15.86 9.31
N ALA A 168 31.75 -17.02 9.92
CA ALA A 168 30.40 -17.55 9.97
C ALA A 168 29.45 -16.54 10.62
N PHE A 169 28.24 -16.45 10.12
CA PHE A 169 27.21 -15.52 10.60
C PHE A 169 25.94 -16.25 11.04
N ASP A 170 25.26 -15.70 12.01
CA ASP A 170 23.97 -16.20 12.50
C ASP A 170 22.80 -15.63 11.67
N LYS A 171 21.55 -15.93 12.03
CA LYS A 171 20.35 -15.41 11.34
C LYS A 171 20.21 -13.88 11.35
N ARG A 172 20.96 -13.19 12.21
CA ARG A 172 21.06 -11.73 12.27
C ARG A 172 22.28 -11.18 11.53
N ASP A 173 23.00 -12.04 10.81
CA ASP A 173 24.29 -11.78 10.20
C ASP A 173 25.38 -11.36 11.21
N SER A 174 25.15 -11.62 12.52
CA SER A 174 26.14 -11.36 13.57
C SER A 174 27.19 -12.48 13.57
N ARG A 175 28.47 -12.11 13.58
CA ARG A 175 29.61 -13.02 13.64
C ARG A 175 30.04 -13.26 15.08
N ALA A 176 30.90 -14.22 15.33
CA ALA A 176 31.46 -14.52 16.65
C ALA A 176 32.08 -13.26 17.29
N LEU A 177 32.72 -12.39 16.50
CA LEU A 177 33.33 -11.14 16.96
C LEU A 177 32.29 -10.16 17.53
N HIS A 178 31.08 -10.08 16.95
CA HIS A 178 29.99 -9.24 17.49
C HIS A 178 29.58 -9.73 18.88
N TRP A 179 29.45 -11.04 19.06
CA TRP A 179 29.05 -11.65 20.34
C TRP A 179 30.11 -11.45 21.42
N ALA A 180 31.39 -11.68 21.08
CA ALA A 180 32.51 -11.44 21.99
C ALA A 180 32.61 -9.95 22.39
N ALA A 181 32.41 -9.04 21.42
CA ALA A 181 32.41 -7.60 21.64
C ALA A 181 31.25 -7.15 22.54
N TYR A 182 30.06 -7.72 22.34
CA TYR A 182 28.88 -7.43 23.14
C TYR A 182 29.05 -7.85 24.61
N THR A 183 29.62 -9.02 24.87
CA THR A 183 29.82 -9.56 26.21
C THR A 183 31.09 -9.06 26.90
N GLY A 184 32.01 -8.42 26.15
CA GLY A 184 33.20 -7.78 26.71
C GLY A 184 34.38 -8.71 26.90
N HIS A 185 34.42 -9.87 26.22
CA HIS A 185 35.51 -10.82 26.31
C HIS A 185 36.72 -10.39 25.47
N LEU A 186 37.55 -9.50 26.03
CA LEU A 186 38.69 -8.90 25.34
C LEU A 186 39.65 -9.96 24.77
N ASP A 187 40.01 -10.98 25.55
CA ASP A 187 40.93 -12.02 25.11
C ASP A 187 40.41 -12.76 23.87
N VAL A 188 39.10 -13.01 23.81
CA VAL A 188 38.45 -13.65 22.66
C VAL A 188 38.42 -12.70 21.46
N VAL A 189 38.17 -11.41 21.69
CA VAL A 189 38.18 -10.35 20.65
C VAL A 189 39.60 -10.29 20.05
N CYS A 190 40.64 -10.21 20.88
CA CYS A 190 42.04 -10.19 20.43
C CYS A 190 42.37 -11.45 19.61
N LEU A 191 42.03 -12.63 20.14
CA LEU A 191 42.28 -13.89 19.43
C LEU A 191 41.59 -13.96 18.07
N LEU A 192 40.31 -13.57 17.99
CA LEU A 192 39.56 -13.54 16.72
C LEU A 192 40.17 -12.58 15.70
N VAL A 193 40.57 -11.38 16.14
CA VAL A 193 41.20 -10.37 15.27
C VAL A 193 42.58 -10.87 14.79
N ASP A 194 43.41 -11.44 15.68
CA ASP A 194 44.71 -11.99 15.34
C ASP A 194 44.61 -13.16 14.34
N GLN A 195 43.54 -13.91 14.37
CA GLN A 195 43.24 -15.00 13.43
C GLN A 195 42.53 -14.51 12.14
N GLY A 196 42.43 -13.20 11.94
CA GLY A 196 41.90 -12.59 10.70
C GLY A 196 40.39 -12.39 10.63
N ALA A 197 39.72 -12.24 11.77
CA ALA A 197 38.34 -11.83 11.78
C ALA A 197 38.20 -10.39 11.25
N GLU A 198 37.21 -10.13 10.39
CA GLU A 198 36.94 -8.81 9.85
C GLU A 198 36.33 -7.90 10.92
N VAL A 199 37.09 -6.88 11.32
CA VAL A 199 36.69 -5.94 12.42
C VAL A 199 35.61 -4.94 12.03
N SER A 200 35.42 -4.69 10.73
CA SER A 200 34.40 -3.78 10.17
C SER A 200 33.15 -4.52 9.66
N CYS A 201 32.99 -5.81 9.97
CA CYS A 201 31.84 -6.58 9.54
C CYS A 201 30.52 -6.01 10.12
N LYS A 202 29.45 -6.06 9.33
CA LYS A 202 28.12 -5.54 9.70
C LYS A 202 27.10 -6.66 9.85
N ASP A 203 26.25 -6.56 10.86
CA ASP A 203 25.06 -7.41 11.00
C ASP A 203 23.90 -6.89 10.11
N LYS A 204 22.73 -7.55 10.12
CA LYS A 204 21.54 -7.12 9.37
C LYS A 204 21.05 -5.70 9.64
N ARG A 205 21.37 -5.15 10.80
CA ARG A 205 21.04 -3.78 11.18
C ARG A 205 22.19 -2.81 10.90
N GLY A 206 23.27 -3.30 10.30
CA GLY A 206 24.48 -2.52 10.03
C GLY A 206 25.35 -2.29 11.27
N TYR A 207 25.13 -3.00 12.39
CA TYR A 207 25.98 -2.89 13.57
C TYR A 207 27.34 -3.56 13.33
N THR A 208 28.40 -2.81 13.63
CA THR A 208 29.78 -3.37 13.68
C THR A 208 30.08 -3.89 15.08
N PRO A 209 31.18 -4.64 15.28
CA PRO A 209 31.66 -5.01 16.61
C PRO A 209 31.84 -3.80 17.55
N LEU A 210 32.27 -2.64 17.02
CA LEU A 210 32.37 -1.40 17.80
C LEU A 210 30.99 -0.92 18.28
N HIS A 211 29.94 -0.96 17.47
CA HIS A 211 28.60 -0.63 17.89
C HIS A 211 28.09 -1.56 18.99
N THR A 212 28.36 -2.87 18.88
CA THR A 212 27.93 -3.85 19.89
C THR A 212 28.66 -3.68 21.22
N ALA A 213 29.96 -3.43 21.20
CA ALA A 213 30.76 -3.13 22.39
C ALA A 213 30.30 -1.80 23.04
N ALA A 214 30.04 -0.77 22.23
CA ALA A 214 29.54 0.52 22.69
C ALA A 214 28.14 0.42 23.30
N SER A 215 27.27 -0.45 22.76
CA SER A 215 25.92 -0.65 23.29
C SER A 215 25.89 -1.27 24.69
N SER A 216 26.83 -2.15 24.98
CA SER A 216 26.93 -2.88 26.25
C SER A 216 27.93 -2.29 27.24
N GLY A 217 28.65 -1.21 26.85
CA GLY A 217 29.58 -0.50 27.75
C GLY A 217 30.95 -1.16 27.96
N GLN A 218 31.41 -1.94 26.96
CA GLN A 218 32.66 -2.73 27.08
C GLN A 218 33.91 -1.88 26.74
N ILE A 219 34.36 -1.04 27.66
CA ILE A 219 35.43 -0.07 27.47
C ILE A 219 36.73 -0.71 26.95
N SER A 220 37.15 -1.82 27.53
CA SER A 220 38.40 -2.51 27.13
C SER A 220 38.36 -2.98 25.68
N VAL A 221 37.20 -3.50 25.25
CA VAL A 221 36.98 -3.93 23.87
C VAL A 221 36.91 -2.73 22.94
N VAL A 222 36.22 -1.66 23.34
CA VAL A 222 36.13 -0.40 22.56
C VAL A 222 37.55 0.16 22.33
N LYS A 223 38.37 0.30 23.39
CA LYS A 223 39.77 0.75 23.27
C LYS A 223 40.59 -0.11 22.32
N HIS A 224 40.46 -1.42 22.44
CA HIS A 224 41.19 -2.33 21.55
C HIS A 224 40.75 -2.20 20.10
N LEU A 225 39.42 -2.18 19.80
CA LEU A 225 38.93 -2.03 18.44
C LEU A 225 39.35 -0.68 17.83
N LEU A 226 39.31 0.41 18.60
CA LEU A 226 39.74 1.72 18.12
C LEU A 226 41.26 1.78 17.84
N SER A 227 42.07 1.02 18.61
CA SER A 227 43.53 0.93 18.34
C SER A 227 43.86 0.19 17.03
N LEU A 228 42.90 -0.57 16.48
CA LEU A 228 43.02 -1.27 15.19
C LEU A 228 42.66 -0.42 13.98
N SER A 229 42.60 0.93 14.13
CA SER A 229 42.23 1.87 13.06
C SER A 229 40.86 1.65 12.43
N VAL A 230 39.89 1.17 13.23
CA VAL A 230 38.49 1.06 12.81
C VAL A 230 37.91 2.47 12.68
N GLU A 231 37.05 2.70 11.67
CA GLU A 231 36.41 3.99 11.49
C GLU A 231 35.44 4.25 12.67
N VAL A 232 35.74 5.30 13.43
CA VAL A 232 35.02 5.67 14.66
C VAL A 232 33.58 6.10 14.38
N ASP A 233 33.37 6.79 13.26
CA ASP A 233 32.08 7.36 12.85
C ASP A 233 31.32 6.48 11.84
N GLU A 234 31.72 5.23 11.69
CA GLU A 234 31.00 4.30 10.83
C GLU A 234 29.53 4.19 11.28
N ALA A 235 28.61 4.30 10.31
CA ALA A 235 27.19 4.33 10.58
C ALA A 235 26.52 2.97 10.31
N ASN A 236 25.57 2.60 11.17
CA ASN A 236 24.70 1.46 10.94
C ASN A 236 23.60 1.75 9.90
N ALA A 237 22.70 0.82 9.64
CA ALA A 237 21.60 0.97 8.67
C ALA A 237 20.66 2.17 8.97
N PHE A 238 20.60 2.64 10.21
CA PHE A 238 19.80 3.80 10.62
C PHE A 238 20.62 5.12 10.60
N GLY A 239 21.87 5.06 10.22
CA GLY A 239 22.79 6.19 10.26
C GLY A 239 23.36 6.47 11.66
N ASN A 240 23.16 5.59 12.65
CA ASN A 240 23.69 5.75 13.99
C ASN A 240 25.14 5.27 14.04
N THR A 241 26.02 6.07 14.63
CA THR A 241 27.41 5.69 14.96
C THR A 241 27.48 4.98 16.31
N ALA A 242 28.62 4.41 16.65
CA ALA A 242 28.86 3.83 17.97
C ALA A 242 28.58 4.83 19.11
N LEU A 243 28.88 6.12 18.88
CA LEU A 243 28.60 7.19 19.84
C LEU A 243 27.09 7.39 20.07
N HIS A 244 26.26 7.34 19.04
CA HIS A 244 24.79 7.37 19.20
C HIS A 244 24.29 6.24 20.09
N VAL A 245 24.79 5.04 19.85
CA VAL A 245 24.36 3.83 20.57
C VAL A 245 24.84 3.89 22.03
N ALA A 246 26.07 4.31 22.29
CA ALA A 246 26.60 4.49 23.63
C ALA A 246 25.80 5.53 24.44
N CYS A 247 25.48 6.66 23.81
CA CYS A 247 24.67 7.73 24.42
C CYS A 247 23.25 7.27 24.76
N PHE A 248 22.60 6.48 23.88
CA PHE A 248 21.28 5.94 24.15
C PHE A 248 21.24 4.99 25.33
N ASN A 249 22.25 4.15 25.47
CA ASN A 249 22.36 3.18 26.55
C ASN A 249 22.99 3.77 27.84
N GLY A 250 23.44 5.04 27.80
CA GLY A 250 24.01 5.72 28.95
C GLY A 250 25.41 5.21 29.35
N GLN A 251 26.21 4.81 28.38
CA GLN A 251 27.55 4.25 28.59
C GLN A 251 28.58 5.40 28.60
N ASP A 252 28.62 6.18 29.69
CA ASP A 252 29.39 7.40 29.86
C ASP A 252 30.91 7.22 29.65
N ALA A 253 31.46 6.17 30.21
CA ALA A 253 32.88 5.86 30.03
C ALA A 253 33.24 5.49 28.57
N VAL A 254 32.36 4.82 27.85
CA VAL A 254 32.53 4.54 26.42
C VAL A 254 32.37 5.81 25.59
N VAL A 255 31.40 6.69 25.94
CA VAL A 255 31.21 7.98 25.29
C VAL A 255 32.49 8.82 25.41
N SER A 256 33.11 8.90 26.61
CA SER A 256 34.39 9.62 26.81
C SER A 256 35.47 9.07 25.88
N GLU A 257 35.66 7.74 25.87
CA GLU A 257 36.70 7.12 25.03
C GLU A 257 36.46 7.34 23.53
N LEU A 258 35.22 7.25 23.04
CA LEU A 258 34.90 7.51 21.64
C LEU A 258 35.21 8.96 21.25
N ILE A 259 34.92 9.92 22.13
CA ILE A 259 35.22 11.35 21.91
C ILE A 259 36.75 11.59 21.91
N ASP A 260 37.47 10.96 22.86
CA ASP A 260 38.94 11.08 22.96
C ASP A 260 39.63 10.49 21.70
N PHE A 261 39.04 9.51 21.04
CA PHE A 261 39.48 8.97 19.76
C PHE A 261 38.97 9.75 18.54
N GLY A 262 38.30 10.90 18.73
CA GLY A 262 37.91 11.82 17.68
C GLY A 262 36.55 11.53 17.04
N ALA A 263 35.62 10.82 17.73
CA ALA A 263 34.26 10.64 17.25
C ALA A 263 33.54 11.99 17.07
N ASN A 264 32.80 12.13 15.98
CA ASN A 264 32.05 13.34 15.67
C ASN A 264 30.81 13.48 16.57
N VAL A 265 30.88 14.36 17.55
CA VAL A 265 29.79 14.64 18.51
C VAL A 265 28.54 15.23 17.85
N SER A 266 28.66 15.78 16.65
CA SER A 266 27.56 16.43 15.91
C SER A 266 27.05 15.62 14.71
N GLN A 267 27.51 14.38 14.54
CA GLN A 267 27.09 13.51 13.42
C GLN A 267 25.59 13.23 13.46
N PRO A 268 24.81 13.60 12.42
CA PRO A 268 23.39 13.28 12.36
C PRO A 268 23.15 11.88 11.78
N ASN A 269 22.19 11.17 12.31
CA ASN A 269 21.70 9.91 11.72
C ASN A 269 20.73 10.16 10.53
N ASN A 270 20.17 9.11 9.94
CA ASN A 270 19.24 9.19 8.80
C ASN A 270 17.99 10.04 9.07
N LYS A 271 17.59 10.23 10.33
CA LYS A 271 16.49 11.11 10.76
C LYS A 271 16.95 12.47 11.24
N GLY A 272 18.26 12.76 11.17
CA GLY A 272 18.84 14.01 11.65
C GLY A 272 19.06 14.07 13.16
N PHE A 273 18.89 12.97 13.90
CA PHE A 273 19.23 12.96 15.33
C PHE A 273 20.73 12.80 15.53
N THR A 274 21.29 13.65 16.40
CA THR A 274 22.71 13.59 16.81
C THR A 274 22.86 12.73 18.08
N PRO A 275 24.09 12.36 18.50
CA PRO A 275 24.34 11.70 19.77
C PRO A 275 23.71 12.42 20.98
N LEU A 276 23.65 13.76 20.95
CA LEU A 276 23.05 14.56 22.00
C LEU A 276 21.53 14.31 22.14
N HIS A 277 20.81 14.11 21.05
CA HIS A 277 19.40 13.72 21.09
C HIS A 277 19.20 12.36 21.79
N PHE A 278 20.08 11.42 21.53
CA PHE A 278 20.04 10.10 22.16
C PHE A 278 20.38 10.16 23.65
N ALA A 279 21.39 10.93 24.04
CA ALA A 279 21.71 11.18 25.45
C ALA A 279 20.58 11.87 26.19
N ALA A 280 19.90 12.83 25.55
CA ALA A 280 18.74 13.52 26.09
C ALA A 280 17.54 12.56 26.33
N ALA A 281 17.33 11.60 25.43
CA ALA A 281 16.26 10.59 25.51
C ALA A 281 16.55 9.46 26.52
N SER A 282 17.81 9.08 26.68
CA SER A 282 18.25 7.92 27.46
C SER A 282 17.77 7.93 28.92
N THR A 283 17.63 6.77 29.55
CA THR A 283 17.37 6.63 30.99
C THR A 283 18.60 6.98 31.85
N HIS A 284 19.80 6.69 31.36
CA HIS A 284 21.06 6.78 32.09
C HIS A 284 22.08 7.78 31.50
N GLY A 285 21.69 8.53 30.46
CA GLY A 285 22.61 9.37 29.68
C GLY A 285 22.92 10.77 30.23
N ALA A 286 22.80 11.02 31.52
CA ALA A 286 23.07 12.34 32.08
C ALA A 286 24.54 12.77 31.92
N LEU A 287 25.48 11.91 32.28
CA LEU A 287 26.92 12.16 32.13
C LEU A 287 27.30 12.18 30.64
N CYS A 288 26.69 11.30 29.81
CA CYS A 288 26.91 11.32 28.35
C CYS A 288 26.53 12.68 27.77
N LEU A 289 25.41 13.28 28.22
CA LEU A 289 24.96 14.59 27.77
C LEU A 289 25.95 15.68 28.14
N GLU A 290 26.44 15.68 29.40
CA GLU A 290 27.46 16.63 29.85
C GLU A 290 28.77 16.49 29.06
N PHE A 291 29.26 15.28 28.81
CA PHE A 291 30.45 15.05 27.99
C PHE A 291 30.29 15.60 26.56
N LEU A 292 29.14 15.38 25.93
CA LEU A 292 28.86 15.86 24.59
C LEU A 292 28.82 17.40 24.55
N VAL A 293 28.13 18.04 25.50
CA VAL A 293 28.03 19.50 25.57
C VAL A 293 29.41 20.15 25.83
N ASN A 294 30.21 19.57 26.74
CA ASN A 294 31.54 20.05 27.06
C ASN A 294 32.51 19.90 25.86
N ASN A 295 32.26 19.00 24.96
CA ASN A 295 33.03 18.77 23.73
C ASN A 295 32.41 19.45 22.50
N GLY A 296 31.55 20.47 22.70
CA GLY A 296 31.09 21.36 21.64
C GLY A 296 29.87 20.85 20.85
N ALA A 297 29.10 19.90 21.37
CA ALA A 297 27.83 19.52 20.77
C ALA A 297 26.84 20.69 20.82
N ASP A 298 26.22 21.03 19.67
CA ASP A 298 25.18 22.07 19.63
C ASP A 298 23.90 21.62 20.34
N VAL A 299 23.55 22.35 21.42
CA VAL A 299 22.37 22.06 22.24
C VAL A 299 21.05 22.39 21.53
N ASN A 300 21.08 23.17 20.45
CA ASN A 300 19.92 23.63 19.69
C ASN A 300 19.76 22.93 18.32
N VAL A 301 20.60 21.95 18.05
CA VAL A 301 20.51 21.19 16.79
C VAL A 301 19.13 20.57 16.63
N GLN A 302 18.56 20.70 15.45
CA GLN A 302 17.25 20.14 15.14
C GLN A 302 17.34 18.91 14.22
N SER A 303 16.58 17.88 14.52
CA SER A 303 16.39 16.71 13.66
C SER A 303 15.63 17.06 12.38
N ARG A 304 15.50 16.11 11.44
CA ARG A 304 14.67 16.31 10.24
C ARG A 304 13.21 16.66 10.55
N ASP A 305 12.68 16.25 11.70
CA ASP A 305 11.34 16.61 12.18
C ASP A 305 11.31 17.90 13.01
N GLY A 306 12.41 18.64 13.06
CA GLY A 306 12.54 19.89 13.82
C GLY A 306 12.69 19.69 15.32
N LYS A 307 12.87 18.46 15.81
CA LYS A 307 13.01 18.19 17.26
C LYS A 307 14.42 18.49 17.71
N SER A 308 14.56 19.32 18.76
CA SER A 308 15.80 19.57 19.46
C SER A 308 16.05 18.53 20.57
N PRO A 309 17.27 18.46 21.14
CA PRO A 309 17.53 17.64 22.34
C PRO A 309 16.54 17.92 23.49
N LEU A 310 16.12 19.19 23.66
CA LEU A 310 15.14 19.57 24.68
C LEU A 310 13.75 18.97 24.40
N HIS A 311 13.33 18.82 23.14
CA HIS A 311 12.13 18.06 22.78
C HIS A 311 12.26 16.57 23.16
N MET A 312 13.45 16.01 23.01
CA MET A 312 13.67 14.59 23.40
C MET A 312 13.57 14.39 24.91
N THR A 313 14.08 15.34 25.72
CA THR A 313 13.85 15.30 27.18
C THR A 313 12.36 15.38 27.52
N ALA A 314 11.60 16.18 26.75
CA ALA A 314 10.16 16.35 26.95
C ALA A 314 9.36 15.10 26.57
N VAL A 315 9.74 14.38 25.53
CA VAL A 315 9.12 13.08 25.17
C VAL A 315 9.30 12.05 26.28
N HIS A 316 10.47 12.00 26.90
CA HIS A 316 10.85 10.96 27.85
C HIS A 316 10.81 11.40 29.33
N GLY A 317 10.41 12.63 29.63
CA GLY A 317 10.27 13.15 30.99
C GLY A 317 11.62 13.34 31.73
N ARG A 318 12.68 13.68 31.03
CA ARG A 318 14.03 13.77 31.59
C ARG A 318 14.35 15.16 32.14
N PHE A 319 13.78 15.55 33.27
CA PHE A 319 13.86 16.91 33.81
C PHE A 319 15.29 17.37 34.15
N THR A 320 16.16 16.52 34.74
CA THR A 320 17.55 16.87 35.04
C THR A 320 18.35 17.24 33.79
N ARG A 321 18.17 16.50 32.70
CA ARG A 321 18.83 16.78 31.42
C ARG A 321 18.30 18.03 30.76
N SER A 322 17.00 18.32 30.93
CA SER A 322 16.44 19.58 30.43
C SER A 322 17.08 20.78 31.15
N GLN A 323 17.33 20.67 32.47
CA GLN A 323 18.07 21.72 33.21
C GLN A 323 19.48 21.93 32.65
N THR A 324 20.23 20.84 32.45
CA THR A 324 21.58 20.91 31.87
C THR A 324 21.56 21.56 30.49
N LEU A 325 20.63 21.18 29.62
CA LEU A 325 20.49 21.76 28.27
C LEU A 325 20.15 23.25 28.33
N ILE A 326 19.21 23.66 29.18
CA ILE A 326 18.81 25.06 29.34
C ILE A 326 19.99 25.91 29.90
N GLN A 327 20.73 25.41 30.90
CA GLN A 327 21.87 26.06 31.47
C GLN A 327 23.01 26.28 30.45
N ASN A 328 23.10 25.42 29.45
CA ASN A 328 24.06 25.51 28.36
C ASN A 328 23.51 26.23 27.11
N GLY A 329 22.47 27.04 27.26
CA GLY A 329 21.91 27.86 26.17
C GLY A 329 20.89 27.17 25.29
N GLY A 330 20.26 26.12 25.77
CA GLY A 330 19.13 25.45 25.08
C GLY A 330 17.95 26.39 24.89
N GLU A 331 17.46 26.55 23.66
CA GLU A 331 16.31 27.37 23.31
C GLU A 331 15.02 26.69 23.83
N ILE A 332 14.39 27.34 24.84
CA ILE A 332 13.25 26.76 25.58
C ILE A 332 12.00 26.66 24.70
N ASP A 333 11.78 27.64 23.84
CA ASP A 333 10.59 27.75 22.99
C ASP A 333 10.86 27.42 21.52
N CYS A 334 11.93 26.65 21.23
CA CYS A 334 12.14 26.10 19.90
C CYS A 334 10.94 25.25 19.44
N VAL A 335 10.61 25.27 18.14
CA VAL A 335 9.46 24.57 17.60
C VAL A 335 9.89 23.42 16.70
N ASP A 336 9.19 22.31 16.80
CA ASP A 336 9.28 21.20 15.85
C ASP A 336 8.52 21.52 14.55
N LYS A 337 8.55 20.64 13.56
CA LYS A 337 7.81 20.83 12.29
C LYS A 337 6.30 20.96 12.45
N ASP A 338 5.73 20.40 13.51
CA ASP A 338 4.31 20.52 13.85
C ASP A 338 4.00 21.83 14.61
N GLY A 339 5.00 22.66 14.90
CA GLY A 339 4.89 23.88 15.67
C GLY A 339 4.86 23.69 17.18
N ASN A 340 5.12 22.47 17.70
CA ASN A 340 5.12 22.20 19.14
C ASN A 340 6.45 22.61 19.77
N THR A 341 6.37 23.24 20.95
CA THR A 341 7.52 23.49 21.80
C THR A 341 7.77 22.30 22.74
N PRO A 342 8.92 22.21 23.42
CA PRO A 342 9.15 21.21 24.46
C PRO A 342 8.05 21.18 25.52
N LEU A 343 7.48 22.35 25.86
CA LEU A 343 6.36 22.46 26.79
C LEU A 343 5.09 21.76 26.29
N HIS A 344 4.75 21.88 25.00
CA HIS A 344 3.65 21.13 24.38
C HIS A 344 3.85 19.63 24.50
N ILE A 345 5.06 19.18 24.22
CA ILE A 345 5.43 17.76 24.30
C ILE A 345 5.34 17.25 25.74
N ALA A 346 5.92 17.99 26.69
CA ALA A 346 5.86 17.63 28.12
C ALA A 346 4.40 17.55 28.63
N ALA A 347 3.55 18.49 28.21
CA ALA A 347 2.14 18.51 28.55
C ALA A 347 1.38 17.33 27.92
N ARG A 348 1.70 16.95 26.70
CA ARG A 348 1.11 15.81 25.99
C ARG A 348 1.41 14.48 26.68
N TYR A 349 2.62 14.31 27.21
CA TYR A 349 3.07 13.06 27.84
C TYR A 349 2.94 13.06 29.39
N GLY A 350 2.47 14.13 30.00
CA GLY A 350 2.17 14.20 31.40
C GLY A 350 3.38 14.37 32.35
N HIS A 351 4.45 14.99 31.88
CA HIS A 351 5.68 15.14 32.65
C HIS A 351 5.65 16.43 33.53
N GLU A 352 4.96 16.37 34.65
CA GLU A 352 4.73 17.52 35.55
C GLU A 352 6.04 18.23 36.01
N LEU A 353 7.03 17.45 36.44
CA LEU A 353 8.32 18.00 36.89
C LEU A 353 9.03 18.75 35.79
N LEU A 354 8.97 18.24 34.55
CA LEU A 354 9.56 18.88 33.41
C LEU A 354 8.81 20.16 33.00
N ILE A 355 7.48 20.13 33.05
CA ILE A 355 6.64 21.32 32.83
C ILE A 355 7.03 22.43 33.81
N ASN A 356 7.17 22.07 35.12
CA ASN A 356 7.59 23.02 36.11
C ASN A 356 8.99 23.62 35.80
N THR A 357 9.94 22.78 35.42
CA THR A 357 11.29 23.22 35.02
C THR A 357 11.24 24.18 33.85
N LEU A 358 10.49 23.85 32.79
CA LEU A 358 10.35 24.68 31.57
C LEU A 358 9.71 26.04 31.90
N ILE A 359 8.63 26.05 32.68
CA ILE A 359 7.93 27.30 33.10
C ILE A 359 8.83 28.17 33.94
N THR A 360 9.51 27.61 34.96
CA THR A 360 10.43 28.38 35.80
C THR A 360 11.63 28.91 35.07
N SER A 361 12.00 28.29 33.96
CA SER A 361 13.05 28.72 33.02
C SER A 361 12.57 29.72 31.97
N GLY A 362 11.28 30.11 31.97
CA GLY A 362 10.71 31.13 31.09
C GLY A 362 10.02 30.64 29.83
N ALA A 363 9.58 29.38 29.80
CA ALA A 363 8.81 28.86 28.66
C ALA A 363 7.46 29.58 28.49
N ASP A 364 7.12 29.92 27.25
CA ASP A 364 5.87 30.59 26.90
C ASP A 364 4.70 29.61 26.84
N CYS A 365 3.84 29.65 27.86
CA CYS A 365 2.62 28.82 27.95
C CYS A 365 1.53 29.21 26.93
N THR A 366 1.66 30.39 26.30
CA THR A 366 0.67 30.96 25.40
C THR A 366 0.99 30.70 23.93
N ARG A 367 2.07 29.99 23.64
CA ARG A 367 2.47 29.64 22.27
C ARG A 367 1.55 28.58 21.70
N ARG A 368 1.18 28.74 20.43
CA ARG A 368 0.32 27.80 19.71
C ARG A 368 1.15 26.71 19.05
N GLY A 369 0.79 25.45 19.30
CA GLY A 369 1.38 24.26 18.67
C GLY A 369 0.51 23.70 17.54
N VAL A 370 0.60 22.40 17.36
CA VAL A 370 -0.19 21.65 16.36
C VAL A 370 -1.68 21.97 16.48
N HIS A 371 -2.33 22.24 15.32
CA HIS A 371 -3.74 22.66 15.25
C HIS A 371 -4.08 23.91 16.09
N GLY A 372 -3.07 24.73 16.41
CA GLY A 372 -3.25 25.93 17.26
C GLY A 372 -3.57 25.61 18.72
N MET A 373 -3.32 24.37 19.16
CA MET A 373 -3.50 23.96 20.55
C MET A 373 -2.39 24.54 21.45
N PHE A 374 -2.76 24.83 22.68
CA PHE A 374 -1.82 25.24 23.72
C PHE A 374 -1.39 24.04 24.57
N PRO A 375 -0.30 24.14 25.35
CA PRO A 375 0.10 23.06 26.26
C PRO A 375 -1.03 22.56 27.16
N LEU A 376 -1.89 23.48 27.65
CA LEU A 376 -3.04 23.13 28.49
C LEU A 376 -4.07 22.26 27.75
N HIS A 377 -4.33 22.51 26.46
CA HIS A 377 -5.21 21.66 25.63
C HIS A 377 -4.67 20.23 25.55
N LEU A 378 -3.35 20.09 25.33
CA LEU A 378 -2.73 18.78 25.23
C LEU A 378 -2.70 18.02 26.55
N ALA A 379 -2.46 18.70 27.67
CA ALA A 379 -2.53 18.12 29.00
C ALA A 379 -3.97 17.65 29.32
N ALA A 380 -4.96 18.48 29.04
CA ALA A 380 -6.36 18.18 29.26
C ALA A 380 -6.85 17.01 28.39
N LEU A 381 -6.49 17.00 27.09
CA LEU A 381 -6.84 15.95 26.12
C LEU A 381 -6.25 14.58 26.52
N ASN A 382 -5.04 14.56 27.07
CA ASN A 382 -4.35 13.33 27.45
C ASN A 382 -4.51 12.96 28.95
N ALA A 383 -5.48 13.56 29.61
CA ALA A 383 -5.87 13.22 30.98
C ALA A 383 -4.81 13.49 32.07
N HIS A 384 -3.96 14.52 31.89
CA HIS A 384 -2.90 14.86 32.84
C HIS A 384 -3.32 16.02 33.75
N ALA A 385 -4.11 15.73 34.81
CA ALA A 385 -4.68 16.72 35.74
C ALA A 385 -3.62 17.56 36.48
N ASP A 386 -2.53 16.94 36.94
CA ASP A 386 -1.43 17.65 37.63
C ASP A 386 -0.73 18.64 36.71
N CYS A 387 -0.53 18.27 35.46
CA CYS A 387 0.02 19.18 34.42
C CYS A 387 -0.94 20.35 34.15
N CYS A 388 -2.25 20.09 34.10
CA CYS A 388 -3.27 21.14 33.96
C CYS A 388 -3.23 22.12 35.13
N ARG A 389 -3.09 21.62 36.34
CA ARG A 389 -3.01 22.44 37.56
C ARG A 389 -1.78 23.38 37.53
N LYS A 390 -0.64 22.87 37.10
CA LYS A 390 0.58 23.65 36.95
C LYS A 390 0.47 24.73 35.88
N LEU A 391 -0.06 24.37 34.73
CA LEU A 391 -0.25 25.31 33.63
C LEU A 391 -1.26 26.42 33.96
N LEU A 392 -2.36 26.10 34.63
CA LEU A 392 -3.34 27.11 35.13
C LEU A 392 -2.73 28.07 36.15
N SER A 393 -1.89 27.58 37.08
CA SER A 393 -1.21 28.44 38.05
C SER A 393 -0.23 29.44 37.44
N SER A 394 0.16 29.25 36.18
CA SER A 394 1.03 30.15 35.40
C SER A 394 0.30 31.30 34.72
N GLY A 395 -1.00 31.50 35.02
CA GLY A 395 -1.80 32.64 34.48
C GLY A 395 -2.39 32.47 33.09
N PHE A 396 -2.51 31.24 32.60
CA PHE A 396 -3.13 30.97 31.31
C PHE A 396 -4.63 31.28 31.32
N GLN A 397 -5.14 31.94 30.26
CA GLN A 397 -6.58 32.20 30.09
C GLN A 397 -7.34 30.94 29.71
N ILE A 398 -8.19 30.45 30.57
CA ILE A 398 -8.79 29.14 30.53
C ILE A 398 -9.66 28.87 29.28
N ASP A 399 -10.38 29.88 28.79
CA ASP A 399 -11.27 29.76 27.63
C ASP A 399 -10.65 30.16 26.29
N THR A 400 -9.32 30.22 26.23
CA THR A 400 -8.60 30.51 24.98
C THR A 400 -8.84 29.39 23.97
N PRO A 401 -9.36 29.71 22.76
CA PRO A 401 -9.68 28.68 21.78
C PRO A 401 -8.46 28.27 20.94
N ASP A 402 -8.41 27.01 20.55
CA ASP A 402 -7.47 26.51 19.52
C ASP A 402 -7.89 26.98 18.11
N SER A 403 -7.22 26.47 17.05
CA SER A 403 -7.53 26.80 15.65
C SER A 403 -8.92 26.33 15.19
N LEU A 404 -9.54 25.37 15.88
CA LEU A 404 -10.89 24.86 15.64
C LEU A 404 -11.94 25.50 16.55
N GLY A 405 -11.54 26.45 17.40
CA GLY A 405 -12.44 27.09 18.37
C GLY A 405 -12.64 26.29 19.67
N ARG A 406 -11.94 25.15 19.84
CA ARG A 406 -12.07 24.31 21.03
C ARG A 406 -11.33 24.92 22.21
N THR A 407 -11.95 24.92 23.38
CA THR A 407 -11.30 25.30 24.65
C THR A 407 -10.67 24.09 25.32
N CYS A 408 -9.90 24.32 26.39
CA CYS A 408 -9.32 23.25 27.20
C CYS A 408 -10.40 22.31 27.79
N LEU A 409 -11.62 22.84 28.07
CA LEU A 409 -12.73 22.02 28.55
C LEU A 409 -13.26 21.06 27.46
N HIS A 410 -13.31 21.46 26.21
CA HIS A 410 -13.57 20.53 25.08
C HIS A 410 -12.54 19.41 25.03
N ALA A 411 -11.26 19.77 25.16
CA ALA A 411 -10.18 18.80 25.17
C ALA A 411 -10.26 17.83 26.35
N ALA A 412 -10.55 18.31 27.57
CA ALA A 412 -10.74 17.48 28.76
C ALA A 412 -11.94 16.52 28.62
N ALA A 413 -13.05 17.02 28.08
CA ALA A 413 -14.25 16.23 27.82
C ALA A 413 -13.99 15.11 26.81
N ALA A 414 -13.21 15.40 25.77
CA ALA A 414 -12.77 14.41 24.77
C ALA A 414 -11.75 13.41 25.34
N GLY A 415 -10.90 13.82 26.26
CA GLY A 415 -9.86 12.99 26.90
C GLY A 415 -10.37 12.09 28.04
N GLY A 416 -11.56 12.35 28.56
CA GLY A 416 -12.25 11.47 29.52
C GLY A 416 -11.81 11.55 30.97
N ASN A 417 -10.98 12.48 31.33
CA ASN A 417 -10.55 12.62 32.73
C ASN A 417 -11.45 13.58 33.50
N VAL A 418 -12.24 13.02 34.42
CA VAL A 418 -13.16 13.77 35.29
C VAL A 418 -12.44 14.81 36.15
N GLU A 419 -11.22 14.50 36.61
CA GLU A 419 -10.46 15.44 37.46
C GLU A 419 -10.03 16.68 36.64
N CYS A 420 -9.62 16.50 35.38
CA CYS A 420 -9.35 17.63 34.51
C CYS A 420 -10.61 18.47 34.26
N VAL A 421 -11.75 17.84 34.00
CA VAL A 421 -13.03 18.54 33.82
C VAL A 421 -13.41 19.32 35.08
N LYS A 422 -13.39 18.69 36.26
CA LYS A 422 -13.67 19.37 37.54
C LYS A 422 -12.69 20.50 37.82
N LEU A 423 -11.42 20.31 37.59
CA LEU A 423 -10.39 21.34 37.74
C LEU A 423 -10.66 22.56 36.86
N LEU A 424 -10.94 22.34 35.58
CA LEU A 424 -11.22 23.42 34.65
C LEU A 424 -12.52 24.17 35.02
N LEU A 425 -13.59 23.47 35.38
CA LEU A 425 -14.86 24.06 35.82
C LEU A 425 -14.70 24.88 37.10
N SER A 426 -13.97 24.35 38.11
CA SER A 426 -13.68 25.09 39.33
C SER A 426 -12.78 26.29 39.10
N SER A 427 -12.00 26.30 38.04
CA SER A 427 -11.16 27.43 37.62
C SER A 427 -11.90 28.46 36.75
N GLY A 428 -13.22 28.27 36.51
CA GLY A 428 -14.09 29.21 35.83
C GLY A 428 -14.22 29.00 34.31
N ALA A 429 -13.95 27.79 33.79
CA ALA A 429 -14.20 27.48 32.37
C ALA A 429 -15.68 27.52 32.05
N ASP A 430 -16.02 28.13 30.92
CA ASP A 430 -17.40 28.19 30.40
C ASP A 430 -17.82 26.84 29.77
N HIS A 431 -18.74 26.16 30.46
CA HIS A 431 -19.25 24.84 30.05
C HIS A 431 -20.18 24.86 28.86
N ASN A 432 -20.68 26.04 28.43
CA ASN A 432 -21.54 26.22 27.24
C ASN A 432 -20.79 26.84 26.05
N ARG A 433 -19.48 27.04 26.15
CA ARG A 433 -18.68 27.56 25.04
C ARG A 433 -18.75 26.62 23.86
N THR A 434 -18.87 27.19 22.67
CA THR A 434 -18.93 26.42 21.41
C THR A 434 -17.65 26.52 20.61
N ASP A 435 -17.30 25.45 19.88
CA ASP A 435 -16.25 25.45 18.89
C ASP A 435 -16.71 26.07 17.56
N ARG A 436 -15.88 26.06 16.51
CA ARG A 436 -16.24 26.58 15.18
C ARG A 436 -17.40 25.84 14.52
N HIS A 437 -17.72 24.64 14.98
CA HIS A 437 -18.84 23.83 14.48
C HIS A 437 -20.05 23.90 15.42
N GLU A 438 -20.07 24.87 16.33
CA GLU A 438 -21.12 25.07 17.33
C GLU A 438 -21.26 23.90 18.35
N ARG A 439 -20.23 23.04 18.49
CA ARG A 439 -20.24 21.95 19.46
C ARG A 439 -19.79 22.43 20.83
N THR A 440 -20.49 22.00 21.87
CA THR A 440 -20.14 22.24 23.29
C THR A 440 -19.26 21.13 23.83
N PRO A 441 -18.59 21.28 24.99
CA PRO A 441 -17.87 20.19 25.67
C PRO A 441 -18.73 18.93 25.88
N LEU A 442 -20.05 19.09 26.10
CA LEU A 442 -20.99 17.98 26.25
C LEU A 442 -21.07 17.08 25.01
N HIS A 443 -21.00 17.65 23.80
CA HIS A 443 -20.95 16.89 22.56
C HIS A 443 -19.69 16.00 22.50
N TYR A 444 -18.55 16.54 22.95
CA TYR A 444 -17.28 15.80 23.00
C TYR A 444 -17.29 14.66 24.02
N ALA A 445 -17.84 14.90 25.23
CA ALA A 445 -18.01 13.88 26.27
C ALA A 445 -18.92 12.74 25.79
N ALA A 446 -20.04 13.08 25.12
CA ALA A 446 -20.99 12.12 24.54
C ALA A 446 -20.35 11.30 23.41
N ALA A 447 -19.64 11.96 22.48
CA ALA A 447 -18.95 11.31 21.37
C ALA A 447 -17.88 10.33 21.81
N SER A 448 -17.14 10.67 22.88
CA SER A 448 -16.07 9.86 23.45
C SER A 448 -16.53 8.84 24.50
N ARG A 449 -17.82 8.78 24.84
CA ARG A 449 -18.46 7.87 25.81
C ARG A 449 -17.96 8.03 27.26
N HIS A 450 -17.48 9.20 27.61
CA HIS A 450 -16.96 9.44 28.95
C HIS A 450 -18.10 9.82 29.92
N PHE A 451 -18.79 8.80 30.44
CA PHE A 451 -19.97 8.96 31.32
C PHE A 451 -19.75 9.92 32.49
N GLN A 452 -18.64 9.78 33.20
CA GLN A 452 -18.35 10.63 34.38
C GLN A 452 -18.10 12.10 33.99
N CYS A 453 -17.47 12.37 32.85
CA CYS A 453 -17.30 13.72 32.33
C CYS A 453 -18.66 14.31 31.89
N LEU A 454 -19.49 13.51 31.25
CA LEU A 454 -20.84 13.88 30.83
C LEU A 454 -21.72 14.21 32.05
N GLU A 455 -21.75 13.35 33.08
CA GLU A 455 -22.43 13.59 34.35
C GLU A 455 -21.98 14.88 35.03
N THR A 456 -20.67 15.12 35.09
CA THR A 456 -20.10 16.35 35.67
C THR A 456 -20.53 17.60 34.92
N LEU A 457 -20.52 17.58 33.57
CA LEU A 457 -20.94 18.70 32.77
C LEU A 457 -22.44 18.98 32.91
N VAL A 458 -23.30 17.96 32.91
CA VAL A 458 -24.76 18.12 33.09
C VAL A 458 -25.09 18.68 34.46
N SER A 459 -24.41 18.19 35.53
CA SER A 459 -24.62 18.68 36.88
C SER A 459 -24.22 20.14 37.08
N CYS A 460 -23.33 20.69 36.22
CA CYS A 460 -22.98 22.12 36.22
C CYS A 460 -23.97 23.00 35.42
N GLY A 461 -25.03 22.43 34.86
CA GLY A 461 -26.07 23.19 34.17
C GLY A 461 -25.82 23.41 32.67
N THR A 462 -25.04 22.54 32.00
CA THR A 462 -24.83 22.60 30.57
C THR A 462 -26.14 22.42 29.79
N CYS A 463 -26.35 23.16 28.70
CA CYS A 463 -27.51 23.00 27.84
C CYS A 463 -27.49 21.64 27.13
N ILE A 464 -28.35 20.69 27.58
CA ILE A 464 -28.38 19.29 27.10
C ILE A 464 -28.83 19.19 25.64
N ASN A 465 -29.76 20.06 25.21
CA ASN A 465 -30.33 20.09 23.85
C ASN A 465 -29.63 21.09 22.93
N ALA A 466 -28.44 21.59 23.29
CA ALA A 466 -27.65 22.42 22.38
C ALA A 466 -27.35 21.64 21.11
N THR A 467 -27.44 22.31 19.95
CA THR A 467 -27.21 21.71 18.65
C THR A 467 -25.97 22.29 17.98
N ASP A 468 -25.25 21.43 17.25
CA ASP A 468 -24.16 21.86 16.41
C ASP A 468 -24.65 22.50 15.10
N GLN A 469 -23.72 22.95 14.26
CA GLN A 469 -24.02 23.56 12.94
C GLN A 469 -24.85 22.67 12.02
N TRP A 470 -24.88 21.33 12.23
CA TRP A 470 -25.68 20.36 11.47
C TRP A 470 -27.01 20.01 12.15
N GLY A 471 -27.34 20.64 13.29
CA GLY A 471 -28.55 20.37 14.05
C GLY A 471 -28.48 19.16 14.99
N ARG A 472 -27.28 18.59 15.22
CA ARG A 472 -27.09 17.41 16.08
C ARG A 472 -26.85 17.82 17.51
N CYS A 473 -27.56 17.21 18.45
CA CYS A 473 -27.36 17.39 19.89
C CYS A 473 -26.46 16.27 20.47
N ALA A 474 -26.10 16.39 21.75
CA ALA A 474 -25.26 15.40 22.44
C ALA A 474 -25.81 13.97 22.33
N LEU A 475 -27.13 13.78 22.25
CA LEU A 475 -27.75 12.47 22.11
C LEU A 475 -27.42 11.79 20.78
N HIS A 476 -27.33 12.55 19.68
CA HIS A 476 -26.87 12.03 18.37
C HIS A 476 -25.44 11.52 18.46
N TYR A 477 -24.58 12.26 19.16
CA TYR A 477 -23.18 11.88 19.36
C TYR A 477 -23.03 10.64 20.25
N ALA A 478 -23.84 10.51 21.31
CA ALA A 478 -23.87 9.31 22.15
C ALA A 478 -24.34 8.08 21.36
N ALA A 479 -25.37 8.24 20.52
CA ALA A 479 -25.88 7.18 19.64
C ALA A 479 -24.91 6.78 18.52
N ALA A 480 -24.11 7.73 18.02
CA ALA A 480 -23.18 7.53 16.90
C ALA A 480 -21.82 6.96 17.31
N SER A 481 -21.38 7.24 18.49
CA SER A 481 -20.13 6.87 19.21
C SER A 481 -18.84 6.65 18.38
N ASP A 482 -18.71 7.16 17.13
CA ASP A 482 -17.46 7.10 16.35
C ASP A 482 -17.43 8.06 15.15
N LEU A 483 -17.99 9.27 15.27
CA LEU A 483 -18.00 10.26 14.19
C LEU A 483 -16.60 10.72 13.72
N ASP A 484 -15.55 10.47 14.51
CA ASP A 484 -14.17 10.85 14.18
C ASP A 484 -13.30 9.70 13.64
N ARG A 485 -13.81 8.45 13.54
CA ARG A 485 -13.02 7.29 13.07
C ARG A 485 -12.55 7.37 11.62
N ARG A 486 -13.16 8.22 10.79
CA ARG A 486 -12.72 8.44 9.39
C ARG A 486 -11.35 9.11 9.26
N ARG A 487 -10.74 9.57 10.36
CA ARG A 487 -9.42 10.24 10.39
C ARG A 487 -8.29 9.40 11.00
N ARG A 488 -8.57 8.23 11.56
CA ARG A 488 -7.52 7.33 12.05
C ARG A 488 -7.37 6.14 11.11
N VAL A 489 -6.20 6.09 10.47
CA VAL A 489 -5.68 4.95 9.69
C VAL A 489 -5.95 3.64 10.44
N ALA A 490 -6.38 2.61 9.70
CA ALA A 490 -6.66 1.26 10.15
C ALA A 490 -5.62 0.74 11.17
N LEU A 491 -6.00 0.76 12.44
CA LEU A 491 -5.39 -0.05 13.48
C LEU A 491 -6.21 -1.34 13.57
N GLU A 492 -5.53 -2.42 13.90
CA GLU A 492 -6.04 -3.79 13.94
C GLU A 492 -7.46 -3.94 14.52
N PRO A 493 -8.26 -4.93 14.08
CA PRO A 493 -9.61 -5.15 14.60
C PRO A 493 -9.58 -5.37 16.10
N GLU A 494 -10.31 -4.53 16.85
CA GLU A 494 -10.44 -4.61 18.29
C GLU A 494 -11.06 -5.96 18.70
N SER A 495 -10.62 -6.53 19.81
CA SER A 495 -11.17 -7.79 20.31
C SER A 495 -12.67 -7.65 20.65
N PRO A 496 -13.50 -8.70 20.44
CA PRO A 496 -14.95 -8.64 20.65
C PRO A 496 -15.37 -8.17 22.05
N GLY A 497 -14.57 -8.45 23.08
CA GLY A 497 -14.84 -8.04 24.45
C GLY A 497 -14.78 -6.52 24.68
N VAL A 498 -13.84 -5.84 24.04
CA VAL A 498 -13.68 -4.38 24.13
C VAL A 498 -14.82 -3.64 23.45
N GLN A 499 -15.37 -4.21 22.38
CA GLN A 499 -16.48 -3.62 21.64
C GLN A 499 -17.78 -3.67 22.44
N VAL A 500 -18.04 -4.76 23.18
CA VAL A 500 -19.22 -4.91 24.07
C VAL A 500 -19.15 -3.93 25.25
N GLU A 501 -17.96 -3.69 25.81
CA GLU A 501 -17.78 -2.73 26.92
C GLU A 501 -18.03 -1.28 26.45
N LYS A 502 -17.54 -0.92 25.30
CA LYS A 502 -17.75 0.40 24.67
C LYS A 502 -19.21 0.67 24.33
N GLU A 503 -19.96 -0.36 23.97
CA GLU A 503 -21.40 -0.26 23.69
C GLU A 503 -22.20 0.00 24.98
N LYS A 504 -21.86 -0.66 26.08
CA LYS A 504 -22.46 -0.41 27.39
C LYS A 504 -22.25 1.01 27.88
N GLU A 505 -21.04 1.55 27.70
CA GLU A 505 -20.73 2.95 28.06
C GLU A 505 -21.54 3.95 27.22
N ALA A 506 -21.71 3.70 25.92
CA ALA A 506 -22.54 4.52 25.05
C ALA A 506 -24.01 4.51 25.49
N ALA A 507 -24.54 3.33 25.83
CA ALA A 507 -25.91 3.16 26.32
C ALA A 507 -26.14 3.88 27.67
N LEU A 508 -25.17 3.81 28.59
CA LEU A 508 -25.22 4.54 29.87
C LEU A 508 -25.23 6.06 29.63
N CYS A 509 -24.40 6.58 28.75
CA CYS A 509 -24.39 8.01 28.38
C CYS A 509 -25.74 8.44 27.80
N LEU A 510 -26.28 7.64 26.89
CA LEU A 510 -27.56 7.92 26.23
C LEU A 510 -28.72 7.89 27.23
N GLU A 511 -28.81 6.85 28.08
CA GLU A 511 -29.81 6.71 29.13
C GLU A 511 -29.78 7.91 30.12
N PHE A 512 -28.58 8.33 30.53
CA PHE A 512 -28.40 9.46 31.42
C PHE A 512 -28.87 10.77 30.79
N LEU A 513 -28.53 11.03 29.52
CA LEU A 513 -29.00 12.21 28.81
C LEU A 513 -30.53 12.24 28.71
N LEU A 514 -31.16 11.10 28.39
CA LEU A 514 -32.62 10.98 28.31
C LEU A 514 -33.30 11.26 29.66
N LYS A 515 -32.76 10.73 30.77
CA LYS A 515 -33.26 10.98 32.12
C LYS A 515 -33.16 12.45 32.53
N ASN A 516 -32.20 13.20 31.99
CA ASN A 516 -32.00 14.62 32.26
C ASN A 516 -32.65 15.56 31.26
N GLY A 517 -33.57 15.07 30.39
CA GLY A 517 -34.41 15.88 29.53
C GLY A 517 -33.88 16.10 28.13
N ALA A 518 -33.00 15.22 27.64
CA ALA A 518 -32.62 15.22 26.22
C ALA A 518 -33.79 14.80 25.33
N THR A 519 -33.98 15.50 24.21
CA THR A 519 -35.06 15.25 23.25
C THR A 519 -34.73 14.06 22.35
N ALA A 520 -35.34 12.88 22.60
CA ALA A 520 -35.05 11.62 21.91
C ALA A 520 -35.27 11.66 20.39
N LEU A 521 -36.27 12.41 19.93
CA LEU A 521 -36.66 12.48 18.50
C LEU A 521 -36.20 13.75 17.79
N GLN A 522 -35.26 14.50 18.36
CA GLN A 522 -34.65 15.65 17.70
C GLN A 522 -34.08 15.23 16.34
N ARG A 523 -34.45 15.95 15.28
CA ARG A 523 -33.90 15.70 13.94
C ARG A 523 -32.80 16.71 13.61
N ASP A 524 -31.75 16.22 12.99
CA ASP A 524 -30.70 17.06 12.44
C ASP A 524 -31.15 17.73 11.11
N LYS A 525 -30.27 18.53 10.50
CA LYS A 525 -30.55 19.24 9.23
C LYS A 525 -30.75 18.28 8.04
N GLN A 526 -30.37 17.03 8.16
CA GLN A 526 -30.57 15.97 7.16
C GLN A 526 -31.84 15.16 7.42
N GLY A 527 -32.55 15.45 8.50
CA GLY A 527 -33.76 14.73 8.92
C GLY A 527 -33.51 13.49 9.77
N TYR A 528 -32.26 13.20 10.15
CA TYR A 528 -31.90 12.03 10.95
C TYR A 528 -32.05 12.33 12.47
N ASN A 529 -32.65 11.40 13.18
CA ASN A 529 -32.73 11.41 14.64
C ASN A 529 -31.69 10.43 15.27
N PRO A 530 -31.50 10.38 16.59
CA PRO A 530 -30.55 9.45 17.22
C PRO A 530 -30.75 7.98 16.88
N VAL A 531 -32.00 7.52 16.56
CA VAL A 531 -32.27 6.15 16.13
C VAL A 531 -31.54 5.80 14.83
N HIS A 532 -31.53 6.73 13.87
CA HIS A 532 -30.81 6.58 12.61
C HIS A 532 -29.31 6.39 12.84
N TYR A 533 -28.73 7.15 13.77
CA TYR A 533 -27.33 7.03 14.13
C TYR A 533 -27.03 5.72 14.86
N ALA A 534 -27.84 5.31 15.82
CA ALA A 534 -27.68 4.04 16.52
C ALA A 534 -27.76 2.84 15.53
N ALA A 535 -28.68 2.90 14.59
CA ALA A 535 -28.84 1.91 13.53
C ALA A 535 -27.63 1.85 12.59
N ALA A 536 -27.12 3.02 12.15
CA ALA A 536 -25.97 3.13 11.25
C ALA A 536 -24.67 2.59 11.86
N TYR A 537 -24.48 2.79 13.17
CA TYR A 537 -23.27 2.36 13.89
C TYR A 537 -23.40 1.00 14.59
N GLY A 538 -24.61 0.40 14.60
CA GLY A 538 -24.86 -0.93 15.14
C GLY A 538 -24.91 -0.99 16.67
N HIS A 539 -25.22 0.10 17.35
CA HIS A 539 -25.32 0.14 18.81
C HIS A 539 -26.65 -0.41 19.28
N ARG A 540 -26.69 -1.74 19.46
CA ARG A 540 -27.90 -2.49 19.82
C ARG A 540 -28.57 -1.95 21.07
N GLN A 541 -27.82 -1.76 22.18
CA GLN A 541 -28.38 -1.31 23.45
C GLN A 541 -28.91 0.14 23.38
N CYS A 542 -28.23 1.03 22.65
CA CYS A 542 -28.73 2.38 22.38
C CYS A 542 -30.02 2.34 21.56
N LEU A 543 -30.07 1.47 20.56
CA LEU A 543 -31.24 1.29 19.71
C LEU A 543 -32.43 0.76 20.47
N GLU A 544 -32.26 -0.26 21.33
CA GLU A 544 -33.30 -0.79 22.22
C GLU A 544 -33.92 0.32 23.10
N LEU A 545 -33.09 1.14 23.73
CA LEU A 545 -33.54 2.25 24.59
C LEU A 545 -34.32 3.31 23.81
N LEU A 546 -33.91 3.63 22.60
CA LEU A 546 -34.53 4.67 21.76
C LEU A 546 -35.87 4.18 21.17
N LEU A 547 -35.97 2.93 20.71
CA LEU A 547 -37.19 2.32 20.15
C LEU A 547 -38.32 2.25 21.14
N VAL A 548 -38.06 1.89 22.40
CA VAL A 548 -39.07 1.90 23.48
C VAL A 548 -39.70 3.28 23.66
N LEU A 549 -38.94 4.35 23.43
CA LEU A 549 -39.44 5.72 23.55
C LEU A 549 -40.22 6.16 22.29
N GLU A 550 -39.87 5.65 21.11
CA GLU A 550 -40.56 5.91 19.85
C GLU A 550 -41.97 5.28 19.83
N GLU A 551 -42.08 4.04 20.23
CA GLU A 551 -43.35 3.30 20.36
C GLU A 551 -44.34 3.97 21.32
N SER A 552 -43.86 4.56 22.42
CA SER A 552 -44.69 5.21 23.43
C SER A 552 -45.32 6.53 22.99
N ARG A 553 -44.87 7.14 21.86
CA ARG A 553 -45.33 8.46 21.40
C ARG A 553 -46.13 8.47 20.09
N GLY A 554 -46.20 7.34 19.36
CA GLY A 554 -47.08 7.21 18.18
C GLY A 554 -46.84 8.19 17.02
N ASP A 555 -45.62 8.71 16.89
CA ASP A 555 -45.26 9.70 15.88
C ASP A 555 -44.75 9.03 14.61
N ASN A 556 -45.67 8.74 13.66
CA ASN A 556 -45.37 8.22 12.33
C ASN A 556 -44.98 9.33 11.33
N GLY A 557 -44.47 10.45 11.79
CA GLY A 557 -44.09 11.63 10.99
C GLY A 557 -42.81 11.45 10.21
N GLU A 558 -42.65 10.36 9.46
CA GLU A 558 -41.49 10.16 8.57
C GLU A 558 -41.68 10.95 7.29
N SER A 559 -40.78 11.91 7.01
CA SER A 559 -40.74 12.61 5.74
C SER A 559 -40.39 11.61 4.62
N SER A 560 -41.22 11.48 3.60
CA SER A 560 -40.94 10.71 2.40
C SER A 560 -39.62 11.22 1.76
N GLY A 561 -38.59 10.38 1.63
CA GLY A 561 -37.38 10.70 0.88
C GLY A 561 -36.08 10.60 1.63
N THR A 562 -36.04 10.51 2.96
CA THR A 562 -34.79 10.26 3.72
C THR A 562 -34.58 8.76 3.95
N TRP A 563 -33.32 8.35 4.08
CA TRP A 563 -33.00 6.97 4.47
C TRP A 563 -33.58 6.66 5.85
N SER A 564 -34.32 5.56 5.95
CA SER A 564 -34.82 5.08 7.22
C SER A 564 -33.68 4.44 8.05
N PRO A 565 -33.87 4.23 9.36
CA PRO A 565 -32.91 3.50 10.18
C PRO A 565 -32.55 2.11 9.59
N LEU A 566 -33.54 1.44 8.96
CA LEU A 566 -33.37 0.13 8.30
C LEU A 566 -32.40 0.23 7.11
N HIS A 567 -32.52 1.27 6.27
CA HIS A 567 -31.60 1.50 5.16
C HIS A 567 -30.17 1.72 5.64
N LEU A 568 -29.99 2.51 6.71
CA LEU A 568 -28.67 2.79 7.28
C LEU A 568 -28.03 1.54 7.89
N ALA A 569 -28.79 0.74 8.65
CA ALA A 569 -28.32 -0.51 9.21
C ALA A 569 -27.87 -1.51 8.10
N ALA A 570 -28.67 -1.64 7.06
CA ALA A 570 -28.36 -2.51 5.91
C ALA A 570 -27.12 -2.03 5.13
N TYR A 571 -27.00 -0.73 4.89
CA TYR A 571 -25.88 -0.12 4.16
C TYR A 571 -24.55 -0.24 4.91
N HIS A 572 -24.57 -0.14 6.26
CA HIS A 572 -23.37 -0.23 7.11
C HIS A 572 -23.06 -1.66 7.61
N GLY A 573 -23.88 -2.65 7.29
CA GLY A 573 -23.66 -4.04 7.64
C GLY A 573 -23.97 -4.39 9.10
N GLN A 574 -24.92 -3.68 9.72
CA GLN A 574 -25.26 -3.84 11.13
C GLN A 574 -26.40 -4.85 11.31
N ALA A 575 -26.10 -6.15 11.16
CA ALA A 575 -27.09 -7.22 11.16
C ALA A 575 -27.91 -7.29 12.46
N GLN A 576 -27.30 -7.11 13.63
CA GLN A 576 -28.00 -7.13 14.92
C GLN A 576 -28.96 -5.94 15.11
N ALA A 577 -28.55 -4.75 14.68
CA ALA A 577 -29.41 -3.56 14.69
C ALA A 577 -30.57 -3.72 13.68
N LEU A 578 -30.29 -4.30 12.53
CA LEU A 578 -31.27 -4.61 11.49
C LEU A 578 -32.35 -5.57 12.01
N GLU A 579 -31.95 -6.66 12.71
CA GLU A 579 -32.84 -7.63 13.30
C GLU A 579 -33.80 -7.00 14.35
N LEU A 580 -33.27 -6.11 15.20
CA LEU A 580 -34.08 -5.38 16.16
C LEU A 580 -35.13 -4.47 15.51
N LEU A 581 -34.73 -3.73 14.47
CA LEU A 581 -35.62 -2.85 13.71
C LEU A 581 -36.75 -3.66 13.03
N LEU A 582 -36.45 -4.86 12.53
CA LEU A 582 -37.42 -5.73 11.88
C LEU A 582 -38.42 -6.35 12.89
N GLN A 583 -37.99 -6.61 14.13
CA GLN A 583 -38.87 -7.05 15.22
C GLN A 583 -39.87 -5.94 15.63
N GLY A 584 -39.53 -4.65 15.44
CA GLY A 584 -40.35 -3.49 15.76
C GLY A 584 -41.34 -3.08 14.63
N HIS A 585 -41.72 -3.98 13.72
CA HIS A 585 -42.69 -3.76 12.63
C HIS A 585 -42.35 -2.68 11.62
N CYS A 586 -41.06 -2.43 11.36
CA CYS A 586 -40.62 -1.56 10.26
C CYS A 586 -41.01 -2.15 8.90
N GLU A 587 -41.42 -1.30 7.95
CA GLU A 587 -41.72 -1.69 6.56
C GLU A 587 -40.43 -2.15 5.85
N VAL A 588 -40.34 -3.46 5.55
CA VAL A 588 -39.16 -4.07 4.91
C VAL A 588 -38.96 -3.56 3.49
N GLU A 589 -40.07 -3.29 2.75
CA GLU A 589 -40.09 -2.85 1.34
C GLU A 589 -40.00 -1.33 1.17
N ARG A 590 -39.76 -0.58 2.22
CA ARG A 590 -39.59 0.87 2.10
C ARG A 590 -38.40 1.18 1.19
N CYS A 591 -38.62 2.13 0.28
CA CYS A 591 -37.62 2.59 -0.69
C CYS A 591 -37.02 3.96 -0.30
N ASP A 592 -35.76 4.17 -0.64
CA ASP A 592 -35.11 5.48 -0.60
C ASP A 592 -35.54 6.36 -1.81
N GLU A 593 -35.00 7.59 -1.93
CA GLU A 593 -35.26 8.52 -3.04
C GLU A 593 -34.91 7.97 -4.42
N VAL A 594 -34.05 6.96 -4.46
CA VAL A 594 -33.58 6.29 -5.68
C VAL A 594 -34.39 5.02 -5.98
N GLY A 595 -35.30 4.66 -5.09
CA GLY A 595 -36.13 3.43 -5.19
C GLY A 595 -35.43 2.19 -4.68
N ARG A 596 -34.34 2.30 -3.91
CA ARG A 596 -33.62 1.15 -3.36
C ARG A 596 -34.18 0.75 -2.01
N THR A 597 -34.40 -0.54 -1.83
CA THR A 597 -34.78 -1.16 -0.55
C THR A 597 -33.55 -1.41 0.32
N ALA A 598 -33.78 -1.72 1.60
CA ALA A 598 -32.71 -2.14 2.50
C ALA A 598 -31.93 -3.37 1.97
N LEU A 599 -32.64 -4.32 1.33
CA LEU A 599 -32.03 -5.48 0.68
C LEU A 599 -31.10 -5.05 -0.47
N ALA A 600 -31.52 -4.11 -1.30
CA ALA A 600 -30.71 -3.58 -2.38
C ALA A 600 -29.42 -2.92 -1.85
N LEU A 601 -29.51 -2.18 -0.75
CA LEU A 601 -28.36 -1.53 -0.12
C LEU A 601 -27.38 -2.52 0.54
N SER A 602 -27.89 -3.58 1.21
CA SER A 602 -27.03 -4.63 1.77
C SER A 602 -26.27 -5.38 0.67
N CYS A 603 -26.94 -5.68 -0.44
CA CYS A 603 -26.34 -6.32 -1.62
C CYS A 603 -25.33 -5.41 -2.34
N LEU A 604 -25.60 -4.11 -2.42
CA LEU A 604 -24.69 -3.10 -2.98
C LEU A 604 -23.35 -3.07 -2.21
N ARG A 605 -23.40 -3.24 -0.88
CA ARG A 605 -22.22 -3.18 0.00
C ARG A 605 -21.61 -4.53 0.34
N GLY A 606 -22.30 -5.65 0.01
CA GLY A 606 -21.81 -7.00 0.23
C GLY A 606 -21.99 -7.55 1.65
N HIS A 607 -22.96 -7.04 2.39
CA HIS A 607 -23.24 -7.48 3.76
C HIS A 607 -24.14 -8.72 3.78
N ALA A 608 -23.54 -9.91 3.70
CA ALA A 608 -24.24 -11.19 3.61
C ALA A 608 -25.18 -11.45 4.81
N ASP A 609 -24.75 -11.16 6.02
CA ASP A 609 -25.56 -11.35 7.24
C ASP A 609 -26.81 -10.48 7.21
N CYS A 610 -26.71 -9.23 6.79
CA CYS A 610 -27.86 -8.33 6.62
C CYS A 610 -28.78 -8.82 5.49
N THR A 611 -28.21 -9.28 4.39
CA THR A 611 -28.96 -9.87 3.27
C THR A 611 -29.78 -11.07 3.73
N LEU A 612 -29.16 -12.00 4.47
CA LEU A 612 -29.82 -13.18 5.02
C LEU A 612 -30.96 -12.79 5.99
N THR A 613 -30.71 -11.86 6.90
CA THR A 613 -31.71 -11.38 7.86
C THR A 613 -32.92 -10.78 7.16
N LEU A 614 -32.69 -9.94 6.13
CA LEU A 614 -33.77 -9.33 5.34
C LEU A 614 -34.59 -10.36 4.56
N LEU A 615 -33.95 -11.35 3.94
CA LEU A 615 -34.61 -12.44 3.23
C LEU A 615 -35.47 -13.28 4.17
N ASN A 616 -34.99 -13.61 5.37
CA ASN A 616 -35.74 -14.33 6.41
C ASN A 616 -36.99 -13.56 6.87
N HIS A 617 -37.01 -12.23 6.75
CA HIS A 617 -38.18 -11.39 7.06
C HIS A 617 -39.01 -11.04 5.83
N GLY A 618 -38.81 -11.75 4.69
CA GLY A 618 -39.64 -11.65 3.50
C GLY A 618 -39.32 -10.45 2.59
N ALA A 619 -38.10 -9.93 2.60
CA ALA A 619 -37.69 -8.87 1.67
C ALA A 619 -37.75 -9.37 0.20
N SER A 620 -38.34 -8.56 -0.69
CA SER A 620 -38.48 -8.91 -2.09
C SER A 620 -37.17 -8.81 -2.87
N VAL A 621 -36.77 -9.90 -3.50
CA VAL A 621 -35.60 -9.97 -4.39
C VAL A 621 -35.85 -9.33 -5.75
N HIS A 622 -37.12 -9.03 -6.10
CA HIS A 622 -37.54 -8.44 -7.39
C HIS A 622 -37.63 -6.90 -7.39
N SER A 623 -37.44 -6.26 -6.24
CA SER A 623 -37.48 -4.80 -6.14
C SER A 623 -36.45 -4.16 -7.07
N ARG A 624 -36.86 -3.09 -7.82
CA ARG A 624 -36.00 -2.40 -8.78
C ARG A 624 -35.77 -0.95 -8.38
N ASP A 625 -34.53 -0.47 -8.54
CA ASP A 625 -34.25 0.94 -8.36
C ASP A 625 -34.91 1.81 -9.46
N MET A 626 -35.17 3.07 -9.17
CA MET A 626 -35.82 4.00 -10.12
C MET A 626 -34.84 4.58 -11.15
N THR A 627 -33.53 4.52 -10.91
CA THR A 627 -32.52 5.12 -11.78
C THR A 627 -32.13 4.23 -12.95
N TRP A 628 -31.85 2.96 -12.65
CA TRP A 628 -31.34 2.01 -13.63
C TRP A 628 -32.22 0.76 -13.76
N GLY A 629 -33.30 0.65 -13.00
CA GLY A 629 -34.15 -0.55 -12.98
C GLY A 629 -33.42 -1.80 -12.46
N ARG A 630 -32.41 -1.64 -11.62
CA ARG A 630 -31.56 -2.74 -11.12
C ARG A 630 -32.18 -3.44 -9.93
N THR A 631 -32.11 -4.75 -9.92
CA THR A 631 -32.52 -5.58 -8.79
C THR A 631 -31.34 -5.76 -7.80
N PRO A 632 -31.57 -6.25 -6.58
CA PRO A 632 -30.50 -6.61 -5.65
C PRO A 632 -29.43 -7.53 -6.25
N VAL A 633 -29.84 -8.46 -7.16
CA VAL A 633 -28.91 -9.35 -7.88
C VAL A 633 -27.97 -8.56 -8.79
N HIS A 634 -28.46 -7.58 -9.52
CA HIS A 634 -27.62 -6.69 -10.34
C HIS A 634 -26.58 -5.96 -9.50
N LEU A 635 -26.98 -5.43 -8.34
CA LEU A 635 -26.11 -4.66 -7.45
C LEU A 635 -25.03 -5.54 -6.81
N ALA A 636 -25.39 -6.75 -6.39
CA ALA A 636 -24.43 -7.72 -5.86
C ALA A 636 -23.44 -8.19 -6.94
N ALA A 637 -23.93 -8.47 -8.15
CA ALA A 637 -23.10 -8.89 -9.30
C ALA A 637 -22.13 -7.79 -9.74
N MET A 638 -22.61 -6.55 -9.85
CA MET A 638 -21.81 -5.38 -10.26
C MET A 638 -20.61 -5.12 -9.35
N ASN A 639 -20.74 -5.45 -8.06
CA ASN A 639 -19.69 -5.23 -7.06
C ASN A 639 -18.97 -6.52 -6.61
N GLY A 640 -19.27 -7.66 -7.23
CA GLY A 640 -18.59 -8.93 -6.97
C GLY A 640 -18.92 -9.59 -5.63
N HIS A 641 -20.07 -9.30 -5.04
CA HIS A 641 -20.45 -9.82 -3.73
C HIS A 641 -21.08 -11.22 -3.83
N THR A 642 -20.24 -12.25 -4.02
CA THR A 642 -20.64 -13.65 -4.25
C THR A 642 -21.46 -14.23 -3.11
N SER A 643 -21.17 -13.90 -1.85
CA SER A 643 -21.94 -14.36 -0.70
C SER A 643 -23.39 -13.88 -0.75
N CYS A 644 -23.61 -12.60 -1.10
CA CYS A 644 -24.96 -12.06 -1.28
C CYS A 644 -25.65 -12.68 -2.48
N LEU A 645 -24.93 -12.89 -3.60
CA LEU A 645 -25.47 -13.54 -4.79
C LEU A 645 -25.96 -14.96 -4.49
N ARG A 646 -25.19 -15.75 -3.73
CA ARG A 646 -25.58 -17.10 -3.34
C ARG A 646 -26.90 -17.10 -2.56
N LEU A 647 -27.02 -16.22 -1.57
CA LEU A 647 -28.23 -16.07 -0.77
C LEU A 647 -29.46 -15.65 -1.59
N LEU A 648 -29.28 -14.71 -2.54
CA LEU A 648 -30.36 -14.24 -3.41
C LEU A 648 -30.84 -15.31 -4.42
N LEU A 649 -29.98 -16.27 -4.75
CA LEU A 649 -30.21 -17.31 -5.76
C LEU A 649 -30.43 -18.72 -5.14
N GLU A 650 -30.63 -18.83 -3.83
CA GLU A 650 -30.88 -20.12 -3.16
C GLU A 650 -32.24 -20.71 -3.50
N ASP A 651 -33.27 -19.89 -3.76
CA ASP A 651 -34.62 -20.34 -4.10
C ASP A 651 -34.74 -20.75 -5.57
N SER A 652 -35.49 -21.82 -5.84
CA SER A 652 -35.68 -22.40 -7.17
C SER A 652 -36.40 -21.50 -8.18
N ASP A 653 -37.08 -20.45 -7.74
CA ASP A 653 -37.81 -19.51 -8.60
C ASP A 653 -36.94 -18.34 -9.11
N SER A 654 -35.62 -18.46 -8.94
CA SER A 654 -34.64 -17.37 -9.28
C SER A 654 -34.29 -17.24 -10.77
N ALA A 655 -34.82 -18.13 -11.64
CA ALA A 655 -34.50 -18.10 -13.09
C ALA A 655 -34.81 -16.74 -13.75
N ASP A 656 -35.92 -16.11 -13.40
CA ASP A 656 -36.30 -14.78 -13.91
C ASP A 656 -35.38 -13.64 -13.45
N LEU A 657 -34.64 -13.83 -12.33
CA LEU A 657 -33.70 -12.84 -11.78
C LEU A 657 -32.34 -12.91 -12.45
N LEU A 658 -31.94 -14.11 -12.90
CA LEU A 658 -30.63 -14.34 -13.52
C LEU A 658 -30.48 -13.56 -14.84
N ASP A 659 -31.58 -13.57 -15.65
CA ASP A 659 -31.63 -12.91 -16.96
C ASP A 659 -32.42 -11.59 -16.94
N ALA A 660 -32.77 -11.08 -15.75
CA ALA A 660 -33.40 -9.77 -15.60
C ALA A 660 -32.53 -8.68 -16.25
N ALA A 661 -33.16 -7.84 -17.05
CA ALA A 661 -32.47 -6.71 -17.69
C ALA A 661 -32.69 -5.40 -16.93
N ASP A 662 -31.64 -4.58 -16.77
CA ASP A 662 -31.75 -3.21 -16.28
C ASP A 662 -32.31 -2.27 -17.38
N SER A 663 -32.43 -0.97 -17.10
CA SER A 663 -32.92 0.03 -18.07
C SER A 663 -32.03 0.19 -19.32
N GLN A 664 -30.84 -0.36 -19.31
CA GLN A 664 -29.93 -0.40 -20.47
C GLN A 664 -29.97 -1.75 -21.20
N GLY A 665 -30.76 -2.68 -20.75
CA GLY A 665 -30.82 -4.06 -21.25
C GLY A 665 -29.71 -4.96 -20.68
N ARG A 666 -29.02 -4.56 -19.62
CA ARG A 666 -27.90 -5.31 -19.05
C ARG A 666 -28.37 -6.31 -18.03
N THR A 667 -27.85 -7.53 -18.12
CA THR A 667 -28.09 -8.60 -17.14
C THR A 667 -27.08 -8.55 -15.99
N PRO A 668 -27.35 -9.23 -14.86
CA PRO A 668 -26.38 -9.37 -13.77
C PRO A 668 -25.02 -9.90 -14.24
N LEU A 669 -25.02 -10.88 -15.15
CA LEU A 669 -23.78 -11.43 -15.75
C LEU A 669 -22.96 -10.35 -16.47
N MET A 670 -23.61 -9.52 -17.28
CA MET A 670 -22.94 -8.40 -17.96
C MET A 670 -22.32 -7.41 -16.99
N LEU A 671 -23.00 -7.11 -15.89
CA LEU A 671 -22.48 -6.20 -14.88
C LEU A 671 -21.33 -6.81 -14.07
N ALA A 672 -21.36 -8.11 -13.77
CA ALA A 672 -20.25 -8.83 -13.14
C ALA A 672 -19.01 -8.85 -14.02
N VAL A 673 -19.16 -9.09 -15.32
CA VAL A 673 -18.07 -9.06 -16.31
C VAL A 673 -17.52 -7.64 -16.45
N LEU A 674 -18.37 -6.63 -16.51
CA LEU A 674 -17.95 -5.22 -16.60
C LEU A 674 -17.12 -4.78 -15.38
N GLY A 675 -17.46 -5.30 -14.19
CA GLY A 675 -16.73 -5.10 -12.94
C GLY A 675 -15.45 -5.93 -12.80
N GLY A 676 -15.25 -6.94 -13.65
CA GLY A 676 -14.12 -7.86 -13.57
C GLY A 676 -14.19 -8.87 -12.41
N HIS A 677 -15.39 -9.21 -11.96
CA HIS A 677 -15.60 -10.07 -10.79
C HIS A 677 -15.74 -11.54 -11.18
N VAL A 678 -14.61 -12.23 -11.33
CA VAL A 678 -14.53 -13.63 -11.81
C VAL A 678 -15.39 -14.59 -11.01
N ASP A 679 -15.30 -14.52 -9.67
CA ASP A 679 -16.08 -15.41 -8.79
C ASP A 679 -17.60 -15.22 -8.95
N ALA A 680 -18.05 -13.97 -9.18
CA ALA A 680 -19.45 -13.67 -9.43
C ALA A 680 -19.89 -14.16 -10.83
N VAL A 681 -19.03 -14.02 -11.82
CA VAL A 681 -19.24 -14.56 -13.18
C VAL A 681 -19.38 -16.08 -13.14
N SER A 682 -18.42 -16.77 -12.49
CA SER A 682 -18.45 -18.23 -12.35
C SER A 682 -19.72 -18.72 -11.67
N LEU A 683 -20.11 -18.06 -10.57
CA LEU A 683 -21.32 -18.40 -9.84
C LEU A 683 -22.60 -18.23 -10.69
N LEU A 684 -22.69 -17.15 -11.48
CA LEU A 684 -23.84 -16.91 -12.35
C LEU A 684 -23.89 -17.94 -13.48
N LEU A 685 -22.73 -18.30 -14.06
CA LEU A 685 -22.62 -19.33 -15.10
C LEU A 685 -22.97 -20.73 -14.58
N GLU A 686 -22.59 -21.08 -13.34
CA GLU A 686 -23.00 -22.32 -12.68
C GLU A 686 -24.54 -22.45 -12.52
N ARG A 687 -25.26 -21.33 -12.55
CA ARG A 687 -26.73 -21.27 -12.45
C ARG A 687 -27.44 -21.19 -13.81
N GLU A 688 -26.74 -21.51 -14.90
CA GLU A 688 -27.27 -21.58 -16.26
C GLU A 688 -27.86 -20.25 -16.78
N THR A 689 -27.28 -19.10 -16.44
CA THR A 689 -27.64 -17.79 -17.03
C THR A 689 -27.45 -17.80 -18.54
N SER A 690 -28.28 -17.07 -19.26
CA SER A 690 -28.14 -16.85 -20.69
C SER A 690 -26.89 -16.02 -21.01
N VAL A 691 -25.88 -16.62 -21.63
CA VAL A 691 -24.58 -16.00 -21.93
C VAL A 691 -24.63 -15.04 -23.13
N ASP A 692 -25.56 -15.26 -24.07
CA ASP A 692 -25.65 -14.56 -25.36
C ASP A 692 -26.71 -13.43 -25.38
N THR A 693 -27.32 -13.09 -24.23
CA THR A 693 -28.18 -11.92 -24.14
C THR A 693 -27.41 -10.66 -24.52
N ALA A 694 -28.10 -9.71 -25.18
CA ALA A 694 -27.50 -8.47 -25.62
C ALA A 694 -28.18 -7.25 -24.95
N ASP A 695 -27.37 -6.25 -24.59
CA ASP A 695 -27.87 -4.96 -24.10
C ASP A 695 -28.52 -4.16 -25.25
N HIS A 696 -29.06 -2.95 -24.95
CA HIS A 696 -29.70 -2.08 -25.96
C HIS A 696 -28.73 -1.60 -27.06
N ARG A 697 -27.41 -1.78 -26.88
CA ARG A 697 -26.39 -1.53 -27.91
C ARG A 697 -25.98 -2.78 -28.66
N GLY A 698 -26.62 -3.90 -28.39
CA GLY A 698 -26.30 -5.20 -28.95
C GLY A 698 -25.04 -5.83 -28.35
N LEU A 699 -24.51 -5.32 -27.23
CA LEU A 699 -23.31 -5.85 -26.59
C LEU A 699 -23.68 -7.03 -25.68
N THR A 700 -23.04 -8.18 -25.88
CA THR A 700 -23.13 -9.33 -24.98
C THR A 700 -22.11 -9.24 -23.85
N ALA A 701 -22.18 -10.15 -22.88
CA ALA A 701 -21.20 -10.26 -21.80
C ALA A 701 -19.75 -10.41 -22.34
N LEU A 702 -19.57 -11.21 -23.40
CA LEU A 702 -18.29 -11.39 -24.07
C LEU A 702 -17.76 -10.08 -24.68
N HIS A 703 -18.62 -9.32 -25.35
CA HIS A 703 -18.25 -8.00 -25.88
C HIS A 703 -17.77 -7.05 -24.77
N LEU A 704 -18.48 -7.02 -23.63
CA LEU A 704 -18.14 -6.16 -22.49
C LEU A 704 -16.83 -6.58 -21.82
N GLY A 705 -16.57 -7.89 -21.69
CA GLY A 705 -15.31 -8.42 -21.16
C GLY A 705 -14.09 -8.02 -22.02
N LEU A 706 -14.21 -8.16 -23.34
CA LEU A 706 -13.16 -7.75 -24.27
C LEU A 706 -12.93 -6.23 -24.29
N LEU A 707 -13.99 -5.43 -24.23
CA LEU A 707 -13.90 -3.97 -24.15
C LEU A 707 -13.27 -3.49 -22.85
N GLY A 708 -13.52 -4.20 -21.73
CA GLY A 708 -12.98 -3.91 -20.40
C GLY A 708 -11.59 -4.48 -20.14
N GLY A 709 -11.09 -5.38 -21.01
CA GLY A 709 -9.83 -6.09 -20.80
C GLY A 709 -9.89 -7.11 -19.64
N GLN A 710 -11.04 -7.71 -19.38
CA GLN A 710 -11.29 -8.63 -18.27
C GLN A 710 -10.94 -10.07 -18.68
N GLU A 711 -9.65 -10.40 -18.72
CA GLU A 711 -9.14 -11.67 -19.28
C GLU A 711 -9.76 -12.90 -18.62
N GLU A 712 -9.76 -12.97 -17.29
CA GLU A 712 -10.28 -14.12 -16.55
C GLU A 712 -11.80 -14.30 -16.74
N CYS A 713 -12.57 -13.20 -16.81
CA CYS A 713 -14.00 -13.26 -17.09
C CYS A 713 -14.28 -13.73 -18.53
N VAL A 714 -13.48 -13.30 -19.50
CA VAL A 714 -13.57 -13.75 -20.89
C VAL A 714 -13.31 -15.26 -20.97
N GLN A 715 -12.30 -15.76 -20.24
CA GLN A 715 -12.02 -17.19 -20.16
C GLN A 715 -13.22 -17.98 -19.67
N CYS A 716 -13.81 -17.58 -18.54
CA CYS A 716 -15.01 -18.25 -18.00
C CYS A 716 -16.20 -18.27 -18.99
N LEU A 717 -16.38 -17.17 -19.76
CA LEU A 717 -17.45 -17.10 -20.75
C LEU A 717 -17.20 -18.05 -21.94
N LEU A 718 -15.96 -18.14 -22.42
CA LEU A 718 -15.61 -19.01 -23.55
C LEU A 718 -15.73 -20.51 -23.19
N GLU A 719 -15.51 -20.88 -21.92
CA GLU A 719 -15.74 -22.24 -21.42
C GLU A 719 -17.21 -22.66 -21.47
N GLN A 720 -18.16 -21.72 -21.58
CA GLN A 720 -19.60 -21.95 -21.67
C GLN A 720 -20.16 -21.86 -23.10
N GLU A 721 -19.34 -22.11 -24.10
CA GLU A 721 -19.73 -22.14 -25.54
C GLU A 721 -20.45 -20.85 -26.01
N THR A 722 -20.03 -19.68 -25.52
CA THR A 722 -20.58 -18.38 -25.90
C THR A 722 -20.44 -18.13 -27.40
N SER A 723 -21.44 -17.55 -28.04
CA SER A 723 -21.40 -17.24 -29.47
C SER A 723 -20.43 -16.11 -29.79
N VAL A 724 -19.35 -16.44 -30.50
CA VAL A 724 -18.27 -15.50 -30.88
C VAL A 724 -18.65 -14.60 -32.08
N LEU A 725 -19.63 -15.03 -32.88
CA LEU A 725 -20.04 -14.36 -34.11
C LEU A 725 -21.22 -13.39 -33.98
N LEU A 726 -21.79 -13.26 -32.79
CA LEU A 726 -22.82 -12.24 -32.55
C LEU A 726 -22.23 -10.84 -32.77
N GLY A 727 -22.98 -10.01 -33.49
CA GLY A 727 -22.57 -8.62 -33.74
C GLY A 727 -23.36 -7.64 -32.90
N ASP A 728 -22.67 -6.59 -32.42
CA ASP A 728 -23.30 -5.48 -31.74
C ASP A 728 -24.21 -4.63 -32.69
N SER A 729 -24.80 -3.56 -32.22
CA SER A 729 -25.63 -2.64 -33.02
C SER A 729 -24.91 -2.05 -34.23
N ARG A 730 -23.57 -2.10 -34.26
CA ARG A 730 -22.73 -1.71 -35.40
C ARG A 730 -22.27 -2.88 -36.23
N GLY A 731 -22.68 -4.11 -35.91
CA GLY A 731 -22.25 -5.33 -36.56
C GLY A 731 -20.86 -5.81 -36.16
N ARG A 732 -20.25 -5.24 -35.09
CA ARG A 732 -18.94 -5.66 -34.64
C ARG A 732 -19.06 -6.90 -33.75
N THR A 733 -18.34 -7.95 -34.12
CA THR A 733 -18.25 -9.19 -33.35
C THR A 733 -17.16 -9.11 -32.28
N ALA A 734 -17.07 -10.13 -31.42
CA ALA A 734 -16.00 -10.30 -30.45
C ALA A 734 -14.58 -10.13 -31.07
N LEU A 735 -14.39 -10.67 -32.29
CA LEU A 735 -13.13 -10.55 -33.04
C LEU A 735 -12.78 -9.10 -33.39
N HIS A 736 -13.75 -8.30 -33.82
CA HIS A 736 -13.53 -6.88 -34.08
C HIS A 736 -13.10 -6.13 -32.81
N LEU A 737 -13.72 -6.43 -31.67
CA LEU A 737 -13.43 -5.77 -30.40
C LEU A 737 -12.08 -6.20 -29.83
N ALA A 738 -11.74 -7.50 -29.89
CA ALA A 738 -10.43 -8.01 -29.49
C ALA A 738 -9.30 -7.35 -30.32
N ALA A 739 -9.49 -7.28 -31.62
CA ALA A 739 -8.56 -6.60 -32.55
C ALA A 739 -8.44 -5.09 -32.26
N ALA A 740 -9.57 -4.41 -31.98
CA ALA A 740 -9.60 -2.99 -31.68
C ALA A 740 -8.94 -2.62 -30.34
N ARG A 741 -8.89 -3.56 -29.39
CA ARG A 741 -8.31 -3.36 -28.05
C ARG A 741 -6.90 -3.91 -27.90
N GLY A 742 -6.37 -4.62 -28.88
CA GLY A 742 -5.01 -5.16 -28.86
C GLY A 742 -4.85 -6.48 -28.11
N HIS A 743 -5.95 -7.21 -27.88
CA HIS A 743 -5.92 -8.50 -27.20
C HIS A 743 -5.53 -9.63 -28.16
N ALA A 744 -4.24 -9.73 -28.50
CA ALA A 744 -3.74 -10.69 -29.49
C ALA A 744 -3.95 -12.16 -29.09
N SER A 745 -3.75 -12.48 -27.81
CA SER A 745 -3.96 -13.83 -27.24
C SER A 745 -5.42 -14.27 -27.40
N TRP A 746 -6.36 -13.42 -26.98
CA TRP A 746 -7.80 -13.68 -27.15
C TRP A 746 -8.23 -13.73 -28.60
N LEU A 747 -7.66 -12.85 -29.43
CA LEU A 747 -7.93 -12.86 -30.87
C LEU A 747 -7.55 -14.20 -31.51
N SER A 748 -6.38 -14.75 -31.15
CA SER A 748 -5.92 -16.07 -31.60
C SER A 748 -6.85 -17.19 -31.15
N GLU A 749 -7.29 -17.16 -29.87
CA GLU A 749 -8.21 -18.15 -29.30
C GLU A 749 -9.61 -18.08 -29.96
N LEU A 750 -10.17 -16.87 -30.08
CA LEU A 750 -11.44 -16.65 -30.76
C LEU A 750 -11.40 -17.08 -32.22
N LEU A 751 -10.29 -16.85 -32.91
CA LEU A 751 -10.09 -17.35 -34.31
C LEU A 751 -10.03 -18.89 -34.35
N SER A 752 -9.41 -19.54 -33.36
CA SER A 752 -9.35 -21.01 -33.32
C SER A 752 -10.73 -21.63 -33.13
N ILE A 753 -11.61 -20.99 -32.36
CA ILE A 753 -13.01 -21.42 -32.16
C ILE A 753 -13.80 -21.30 -33.45
N VAL A 754 -13.62 -20.23 -34.20
CA VAL A 754 -14.34 -19.95 -35.48
C VAL A 754 -13.83 -20.80 -36.62
N CYS A 755 -12.54 -21.14 -36.68
CA CYS A 755 -11.95 -21.95 -37.78
C CYS A 755 -12.41 -23.44 -37.80
N GLY A 756 -13.18 -23.89 -36.82
CA GLY A 756 -13.79 -25.23 -36.77
C GLY A 756 -15.04 -25.42 -37.64
N GLU A 757 -15.62 -24.34 -38.20
CA GLU A 757 -16.82 -24.37 -39.04
C GLU A 757 -16.51 -24.11 -40.54
N PRO A 758 -17.39 -24.57 -41.50
CA PRO A 758 -17.15 -24.36 -42.94
C PRO A 758 -17.01 -22.86 -43.29
N PRO A 759 -16.39 -22.51 -44.44
CA PRO A 759 -15.65 -21.28 -44.71
C PRO A 759 -16.28 -20.04 -44.10
N VAL A 760 -15.52 -19.45 -43.15
CA VAL A 760 -15.90 -18.25 -42.40
C VAL A 760 -16.33 -17.16 -43.39
N PRO A 761 -17.59 -16.68 -43.36
CA PRO A 761 -17.95 -15.51 -44.16
C PRO A 761 -17.07 -14.35 -43.72
N GLN A 762 -16.62 -13.55 -44.70
CA GLN A 762 -15.80 -12.36 -44.43
C GLN A 762 -16.47 -11.53 -43.34
N LEU A 763 -15.89 -11.55 -42.13
CA LEU A 763 -16.44 -10.85 -40.95
C LEU A 763 -16.31 -9.32 -41.17
N ARG A 764 -17.42 -8.69 -41.48
CA ARG A 764 -17.50 -7.25 -41.70
C ARG A 764 -18.53 -6.63 -40.76
N ASP A 765 -18.18 -5.49 -40.20
CA ASP A 765 -19.14 -4.66 -39.46
C ASP A 765 -20.12 -3.98 -40.47
N ARG A 766 -21.07 -3.22 -39.97
CA ARG A 766 -22.07 -2.54 -40.82
C ARG A 766 -21.47 -1.46 -41.73
N GLN A 767 -20.25 -1.04 -41.45
CA GLN A 767 -19.50 -0.07 -42.28
C GLN A 767 -18.56 -0.77 -43.28
N GLY A 768 -18.49 -2.10 -43.23
CA GLY A 768 -17.66 -2.91 -44.08
C GLY A 768 -16.25 -3.15 -43.60
N TYR A 769 -15.92 -2.75 -42.35
CA TYR A 769 -14.60 -2.95 -41.76
C TYR A 769 -14.45 -4.35 -41.16
N THR A 770 -13.29 -4.98 -41.39
CA THR A 770 -12.93 -6.26 -40.77
C THR A 770 -12.16 -6.07 -39.46
N PRO A 771 -11.93 -7.11 -38.65
CA PRO A 771 -11.06 -7.02 -37.48
C PRO A 771 -9.66 -6.46 -37.82
N LEU A 772 -9.10 -6.78 -39.02
CA LEU A 772 -7.80 -6.26 -39.46
C LEU A 772 -7.80 -4.72 -39.61
N HIS A 773 -8.89 -4.15 -40.13
CA HIS A 773 -9.02 -2.70 -40.22
C HIS A 773 -8.97 -2.06 -38.80
N TRP A 774 -9.65 -2.65 -37.84
CA TRP A 774 -9.68 -2.15 -36.46
C TRP A 774 -8.33 -2.29 -35.78
N ALA A 775 -7.61 -3.42 -35.98
CA ALA A 775 -6.25 -3.61 -35.45
C ALA A 775 -5.28 -2.55 -36.03
N CYS A 776 -5.32 -2.34 -37.34
CA CYS A 776 -4.48 -1.35 -38.03
C CYS A 776 -4.83 0.10 -37.65
N TYR A 777 -6.11 0.42 -37.49
CA TYR A 777 -6.56 1.75 -37.06
C TYR A 777 -6.08 2.14 -35.68
N ASN A 778 -5.97 1.17 -34.75
CA ASN A 778 -5.54 1.39 -33.37
C ASN A 778 -4.04 1.06 -33.13
N GLY A 779 -3.31 0.58 -34.11
CA GLY A 779 -1.87 0.33 -34.03
C GLY A 779 -1.47 -0.93 -33.22
N HIS A 780 -2.28 -1.95 -33.25
CA HIS A 780 -2.03 -3.19 -32.51
C HIS A 780 -1.27 -4.22 -33.38
N GLU A 781 0.05 -4.12 -33.41
CA GLU A 781 0.95 -4.95 -34.21
C GLU A 781 0.72 -6.45 -34.03
N SER A 782 0.72 -6.92 -32.78
CA SER A 782 0.51 -8.34 -32.44
C SER A 782 -0.83 -8.87 -32.95
N CYS A 783 -1.90 -8.06 -32.96
CA CYS A 783 -3.19 -8.44 -33.51
C CYS A 783 -3.16 -8.48 -35.05
N VAL A 784 -2.40 -7.57 -35.68
CA VAL A 784 -2.18 -7.58 -37.14
C VAL A 784 -1.45 -8.84 -37.55
N GLU A 785 -0.39 -9.25 -36.85
CA GLU A 785 0.35 -10.50 -37.11
C GLU A 785 -0.58 -11.71 -37.04
N VAL A 786 -1.33 -11.87 -35.92
CA VAL A 786 -2.27 -12.99 -35.75
C VAL A 786 -3.31 -13.05 -36.85
N LEU A 787 -3.85 -11.90 -37.28
CA LEU A 787 -4.86 -11.85 -38.36
C LEU A 787 -4.26 -12.13 -39.75
N LEU A 788 -3.02 -11.77 -40.04
CA LEU A 788 -2.33 -12.01 -41.29
C LEU A 788 -1.90 -13.47 -41.44
N GLU A 789 -1.65 -14.20 -40.34
CA GLU A 789 -1.39 -15.65 -40.40
C GLU A 789 -2.59 -16.45 -40.88
N GLN A 790 -3.80 -15.92 -40.69
CA GLN A 790 -5.04 -16.59 -41.11
C GLN A 790 -5.36 -16.35 -42.59
N THR A 791 -5.40 -17.38 -43.41
CA THR A 791 -5.61 -17.33 -44.86
C THR A 791 -6.91 -16.65 -45.29
N GLY A 792 -7.94 -16.62 -44.48
CA GLY A 792 -9.22 -15.95 -44.75
C GLY A 792 -9.25 -14.44 -44.52
N SER A 793 -8.27 -13.88 -43.81
CA SER A 793 -8.24 -12.46 -43.43
C SER A 793 -7.64 -11.53 -44.46
N ARG A 794 -7.08 -12.10 -45.58
CA ARG A 794 -6.41 -11.37 -46.65
C ARG A 794 -7.35 -10.65 -47.61
N CYS A 795 -8.66 -10.59 -47.31
CA CYS A 795 -9.62 -10.05 -48.26
C CYS A 795 -9.56 -8.52 -48.33
N LEU A 796 -9.04 -8.02 -49.44
CA LEU A 796 -9.00 -6.60 -49.79
C LEU A 796 -10.29 -6.14 -50.49
N ASP A 797 -11.16 -7.07 -50.91
CA ASP A 797 -12.34 -6.80 -51.75
C ASP A 797 -13.52 -6.26 -50.92
N GLY A 798 -14.06 -5.16 -51.36
CA GLY A 798 -15.38 -4.64 -50.96
C GLY A 798 -15.42 -3.53 -49.91
N ASN A 799 -14.30 -3.11 -49.32
CA ASN A 799 -14.23 -1.86 -48.55
C ASN A 799 -13.27 -0.86 -49.23
N PRO A 800 -13.75 0.31 -49.60
CA PRO A 800 -12.92 1.30 -50.26
C PRO A 800 -11.77 1.84 -49.39
N PHE A 801 -11.84 1.71 -48.06
CA PHE A 801 -10.80 2.14 -47.14
C PHE A 801 -10.03 0.92 -46.61
N THR A 802 -8.87 0.64 -47.17
CA THR A 802 -8.12 -0.59 -46.83
C THR A 802 -7.47 -0.55 -45.45
N PRO A 803 -7.05 -1.71 -44.87
CA PRO A 803 -6.28 -1.74 -43.64
C PRO A 803 -5.04 -0.84 -43.64
N LEU A 804 -4.37 -0.72 -44.82
CA LEU A 804 -3.21 0.14 -44.99
C LEU A 804 -3.58 1.63 -44.83
N HIS A 805 -4.70 2.07 -45.38
CA HIS A 805 -5.22 3.43 -45.13
C HIS A 805 -5.44 3.68 -43.66
N CYS A 806 -6.01 2.69 -42.94
CA CYS A 806 -6.25 2.79 -41.50
C CYS A 806 -4.95 2.96 -40.71
N ALA A 807 -3.91 2.19 -41.02
CA ALA A 807 -2.62 2.26 -40.36
C ALA A 807 -1.94 3.63 -40.56
N VAL A 808 -1.85 4.08 -41.85
CA VAL A 808 -1.10 5.31 -42.16
C VAL A 808 -1.80 6.62 -41.77
N VAL A 809 -3.13 6.61 -41.63
CA VAL A 809 -3.88 7.78 -41.11
C VAL A 809 -3.58 8.10 -39.67
N ASN A 810 -3.23 7.09 -38.87
CA ASN A 810 -2.98 7.23 -37.42
C ASN A 810 -1.51 7.05 -37.03
N ASP A 811 -0.58 7.11 -37.99
CA ASP A 811 0.89 6.99 -37.76
C ASP A 811 1.34 5.62 -37.20
N HIS A 812 0.68 4.56 -37.61
CA HIS A 812 1.06 3.21 -37.21
C HIS A 812 1.99 2.56 -38.22
N GLU A 813 3.25 3.02 -38.32
CA GLU A 813 4.29 2.57 -39.25
C GLU A 813 4.53 1.06 -39.17
N ALA A 814 4.65 0.52 -37.96
CA ALA A 814 4.89 -0.91 -37.76
C ALA A 814 3.76 -1.79 -38.32
N CYS A 815 2.48 -1.40 -38.09
CA CYS A 815 1.34 -2.09 -38.73
C CYS A 815 1.35 -1.98 -40.25
N ALA A 816 1.73 -0.81 -40.79
CA ALA A 816 1.85 -0.61 -42.21
C ALA A 816 2.97 -1.48 -42.83
N THR A 817 4.11 -1.61 -42.14
CA THR A 817 5.22 -2.49 -42.53
C THR A 817 4.79 -3.95 -42.58
N LEU A 818 4.15 -4.46 -41.54
CA LEU A 818 3.60 -5.82 -41.48
C LEU A 818 2.62 -6.10 -42.63
N LEU A 819 1.74 -5.14 -42.94
CA LEU A 819 0.80 -5.28 -44.06
C LEU A 819 1.54 -5.36 -45.42
N LEU A 820 2.58 -4.53 -45.63
CA LEU A 820 3.36 -4.50 -46.86
C LEU A 820 4.20 -5.78 -47.03
N GLU A 821 4.76 -6.31 -45.98
CA GLU A 821 5.50 -7.57 -45.98
C GLU A 821 4.61 -8.77 -46.30
N ALA A 822 3.42 -8.81 -45.68
CA ALA A 822 2.50 -9.97 -45.81
C ALA A 822 1.67 -9.97 -47.12
N LEU A 823 1.22 -8.79 -47.58
CA LEU A 823 0.29 -8.64 -48.72
C LEU A 823 0.99 -8.13 -49.99
N GLY A 824 2.25 -7.74 -49.89
CA GLY A 824 3.03 -7.23 -51.03
C GLY A 824 2.82 -5.74 -51.29
N SER A 825 3.70 -5.15 -52.13
CA SER A 825 3.69 -3.72 -52.43
C SER A 825 2.51 -3.26 -53.31
N GLU A 826 1.74 -4.19 -53.88
CA GLU A 826 0.57 -3.85 -54.71
C GLU A 826 -0.52 -3.10 -53.96
N ILE A 827 -0.59 -3.27 -52.62
CA ILE A 827 -1.60 -2.59 -51.79
C ILE A 827 -1.38 -1.08 -51.66
N VAL A 828 -0.20 -0.55 -51.95
CA VAL A 828 0.09 0.90 -51.93
C VAL A 828 -0.68 1.65 -53.02
N THR A 829 -1.11 0.93 -54.10
CA THR A 829 -1.88 1.50 -55.22
C THR A 829 -3.39 1.45 -54.99
N CYS A 830 -3.87 0.78 -53.96
CA CYS A 830 -5.30 0.66 -53.66
C CYS A 830 -5.93 2.05 -53.43
N LYS A 831 -7.12 2.23 -53.98
CA LYS A 831 -7.88 3.50 -53.88
C LYS A 831 -9.10 3.34 -53.01
N ASP A 832 -9.36 4.36 -52.20
CA ASP A 832 -10.59 4.45 -51.44
C ASP A 832 -11.81 4.90 -52.33
N SER A 833 -12.97 5.10 -51.73
CA SER A 833 -14.19 5.55 -52.40
C SER A 833 -14.08 6.92 -53.08
N LYS A 834 -13.03 7.70 -52.76
CA LYS A 834 -12.73 9.02 -53.35
C LYS A 834 -11.47 8.98 -54.23
N ASP A 835 -11.06 7.79 -54.69
CA ASP A 835 -9.85 7.53 -55.46
C ASP A 835 -8.53 7.91 -54.76
N ARG A 836 -8.54 8.07 -53.41
CA ARG A 836 -7.33 8.37 -52.62
C ARG A 836 -6.53 7.10 -52.35
N THR A 837 -5.24 7.17 -52.55
CA THR A 837 -4.28 6.10 -52.19
C THR A 837 -3.86 6.23 -50.69
N PRO A 838 -3.25 5.20 -50.10
CA PRO A 838 -2.64 5.31 -48.77
C PRO A 838 -1.69 6.50 -48.60
N LEU A 839 -0.95 6.84 -49.68
CA LEU A 839 -0.07 8.00 -49.68
C LEU A 839 -0.84 9.33 -49.52
N HIS A 840 -2.02 9.46 -50.12
CA HIS A 840 -2.89 10.62 -49.87
C HIS A 840 -3.31 10.70 -48.41
N ALA A 841 -3.63 9.57 -47.81
CA ALA A 841 -4.06 9.50 -46.43
C ALA A 841 -2.93 9.88 -45.44
N ALA A 842 -1.73 9.34 -45.66
CA ALA A 842 -0.54 9.66 -44.86
C ALA A 842 -0.12 11.13 -45.01
N ALA A 843 -0.11 11.64 -46.25
CA ALA A 843 0.23 13.05 -46.56
C ALA A 843 -0.79 14.04 -45.94
N PHE A 844 -2.08 13.73 -46.02
CA PHE A 844 -3.15 14.52 -45.38
C PHE A 844 -3.05 14.55 -43.86
N ALA A 845 -2.69 13.42 -43.23
CA ALA A 845 -2.49 13.33 -41.81
C ALA A 845 -1.16 13.98 -41.33
N GLY A 846 -0.17 14.04 -42.22
CA GLY A 846 1.13 14.67 -41.95
C GLY A 846 2.18 13.72 -41.36
N HIS A 847 1.97 12.41 -41.46
CA HIS A 847 2.80 11.38 -40.87
C HIS A 847 3.99 11.03 -41.74
N VAL A 848 5.15 11.60 -41.37
CA VAL A 848 6.39 11.56 -42.19
C VAL A 848 6.91 10.14 -42.41
N ASP A 849 6.95 9.35 -41.30
CA ASP A 849 7.50 7.99 -41.32
C ASP A 849 6.65 7.08 -42.22
N CYS A 850 5.32 7.19 -42.11
CA CYS A 850 4.39 6.48 -43.00
C CYS A 850 4.53 6.93 -44.47
N VAL A 851 4.76 8.24 -44.76
CA VAL A 851 5.00 8.74 -46.09
C VAL A 851 6.30 8.13 -46.66
N GLN A 852 7.40 8.15 -45.89
CA GLN A 852 8.68 7.59 -46.29
C GLN A 852 8.58 6.07 -46.54
N LEU A 853 7.88 5.33 -45.63
CA LEU A 853 7.64 3.90 -45.82
C LEU A 853 6.91 3.60 -47.11
N LEU A 854 5.82 4.32 -47.40
CA LEU A 854 5.06 4.13 -48.65
C LEU A 854 5.89 4.46 -49.90
N LEU A 855 6.71 5.51 -49.87
CA LEU A 855 7.62 5.87 -50.94
C LEU A 855 8.70 4.81 -51.17
N ALA A 856 9.22 4.20 -50.11
CA ALA A 856 10.17 3.07 -50.22
C ALA A 856 9.58 1.82 -50.88
N HIS A 857 8.26 1.68 -50.87
CA HIS A 857 7.50 0.61 -51.53
C HIS A 857 6.84 1.04 -52.85
N ASP A 858 7.41 2.02 -53.57
CA ASP A 858 7.01 2.50 -54.89
C ASP A 858 5.55 3.04 -54.95
N ALA A 859 5.06 3.71 -53.89
CA ALA A 859 3.75 4.32 -53.95
C ALA A 859 3.66 5.38 -55.08
N PRO A 860 2.53 5.42 -55.82
CA PRO A 860 2.39 6.38 -56.95
C PRO A 860 2.25 7.80 -56.38
N VAL A 861 3.31 8.61 -56.52
CA VAL A 861 3.44 9.94 -55.94
C VAL A 861 2.44 10.93 -56.51
N ASP A 862 2.26 10.86 -57.85
CA ASP A 862 1.44 11.79 -58.63
C ASP A 862 0.01 11.26 -58.90
N ALA A 863 -0.39 10.22 -58.19
CA ALA A 863 -1.77 9.77 -58.23
C ALA A 863 -2.73 10.89 -57.83
N VAL A 864 -3.89 10.98 -58.49
CA VAL A 864 -4.91 12.00 -58.22
C VAL A 864 -6.16 11.37 -57.64
N ASP A 865 -6.78 12.10 -56.70
CA ASP A 865 -8.09 11.75 -56.17
C ASP A 865 -9.24 12.23 -57.11
N GLN A 866 -10.49 11.97 -56.74
CA GLN A 866 -11.67 12.43 -57.50
C GLN A 866 -11.74 13.96 -57.68
N SER A 867 -11.03 14.74 -56.86
CA SER A 867 -10.94 16.20 -56.96
C SER A 867 -9.73 16.65 -57.81
N GLY A 868 -8.95 15.74 -58.38
CA GLY A 868 -7.71 16.02 -59.09
C GLY A 868 -6.52 16.35 -58.17
N ARG A 869 -6.61 16.09 -56.83
CA ARG A 869 -5.57 16.45 -55.88
C ARG A 869 -4.56 15.31 -55.73
N THR A 870 -3.30 15.64 -55.66
CA THR A 870 -2.20 14.73 -55.32
C THR A 870 -1.92 14.68 -53.83
N ALA A 871 -1.13 13.71 -53.38
CA ALA A 871 -0.68 13.62 -51.99
C ALA A 871 0.06 14.90 -51.54
N LEU A 872 0.90 15.47 -52.40
CA LEU A 872 1.59 16.73 -52.15
C LEU A 872 0.63 17.92 -51.94
N MET A 873 -0.42 17.98 -52.75
CA MET A 873 -1.47 19.02 -52.61
C MET A 873 -2.17 18.91 -51.27
N MET A 874 -2.48 17.70 -50.80
CA MET A 874 -3.11 17.45 -49.51
C MET A 874 -2.19 17.81 -48.35
N ALA A 875 -0.91 17.44 -48.41
CA ALA A 875 0.09 17.82 -47.39
C ALA A 875 0.26 19.35 -47.32
N ALA A 876 0.34 20.02 -48.50
CA ALA A 876 0.47 21.48 -48.59
C ALA A 876 -0.76 22.22 -48.07
N GLU A 877 -1.97 21.71 -48.35
CA GLU A 877 -3.23 22.25 -47.82
C GLU A 877 -3.30 22.18 -46.28
N ARG A 878 -2.85 21.08 -45.70
CA ARG A 878 -2.87 20.87 -44.23
C ARG A 878 -1.70 21.57 -43.54
N GLY A 879 -0.60 21.84 -44.20
CA GLY A 879 0.60 22.44 -43.62
C GLY A 879 1.54 21.40 -43.01
N ALA A 880 1.53 20.18 -43.56
CA ALA A 880 2.38 19.08 -43.09
C ALA A 880 3.79 19.23 -43.71
N VAL A 881 4.64 20.06 -43.10
CA VAL A 881 5.97 20.45 -43.58
C VAL A 881 6.84 19.23 -43.86
N GLY A 882 6.97 18.29 -42.93
CA GLY A 882 7.79 17.09 -43.08
C GLY A 882 7.29 16.17 -44.22
N ALA A 883 5.97 16.04 -44.38
CA ALA A 883 5.40 15.26 -45.49
C ALA A 883 5.65 15.94 -46.84
N VAL A 884 5.54 17.26 -46.91
CA VAL A 884 5.90 18.06 -48.13
C VAL A 884 7.38 17.87 -48.46
N GLU A 885 8.28 17.96 -47.47
CA GLU A 885 9.70 17.75 -47.62
C GLU A 885 10.01 16.33 -48.14
N ALA A 886 9.42 15.30 -47.51
CA ALA A 886 9.63 13.90 -47.95
C ALA A 886 9.17 13.68 -49.39
N LEU A 887 7.99 14.19 -49.79
CA LEU A 887 7.46 14.06 -51.15
C LEU A 887 8.32 14.79 -52.19
N LEU A 888 8.89 15.93 -51.86
CA LEU A 888 9.74 16.72 -52.75
C LEU A 888 11.17 16.15 -52.88
N THR A 889 11.76 15.73 -51.76
CA THR A 889 13.17 15.29 -51.74
C THR A 889 13.33 13.83 -52.11
N SER A 890 12.49 12.93 -51.62
CA SER A 890 12.62 11.48 -51.82
C SER A 890 11.95 10.98 -53.10
N ALA A 891 10.87 11.64 -53.54
CA ALA A 891 10.03 11.14 -54.62
C ALA A 891 9.92 12.05 -55.84
N SER A 892 10.48 13.27 -55.82
CA SER A 892 10.44 14.24 -56.94
C SER A 892 9.01 14.49 -57.48
N ALA A 893 8.04 14.73 -56.58
CA ALA A 893 6.63 14.96 -56.91
C ALA A 893 6.46 16.10 -57.96
N ASP A 894 5.54 15.93 -58.92
CA ASP A 894 5.30 16.93 -59.97
C ASP A 894 4.55 18.15 -59.39
N LEU A 895 5.24 19.29 -59.39
CA LEU A 895 4.71 20.57 -58.88
C LEU A 895 3.76 21.27 -59.84
N GLY A 896 3.67 20.80 -61.08
CA GLY A 896 2.85 21.38 -62.15
C GLY A 896 1.42 20.84 -62.19
N LEU A 897 1.12 19.76 -61.49
CA LEU A 897 -0.22 19.19 -61.43
C LEU A 897 -1.22 20.14 -60.77
N THR A 898 -2.45 20.12 -61.27
CA THR A 898 -3.56 20.98 -60.78
C THR A 898 -4.77 20.19 -60.37
N ASP A 899 -5.47 20.65 -59.36
CA ASP A 899 -6.79 20.14 -58.95
C ASP A 899 -7.90 20.56 -59.94
N GLN A 900 -9.13 20.10 -59.75
CA GLN A 900 -10.27 20.48 -60.58
C GLN A 900 -10.54 22.00 -60.61
N LYS A 901 -10.03 22.75 -59.65
CA LYS A 901 -10.13 24.22 -59.57
C LYS A 901 -8.90 24.92 -60.16
N GLY A 902 -8.01 24.17 -60.78
CA GLY A 902 -6.75 24.68 -61.36
C GLY A 902 -5.68 25.06 -60.30
N ASN A 903 -5.84 24.69 -59.03
CA ASN A 903 -4.85 25.01 -58.02
C ASN A 903 -3.69 23.99 -58.04
N THR A 904 -2.48 24.50 -58.02
CA THR A 904 -1.27 23.69 -57.75
C THR A 904 -1.06 23.53 -56.23
N ALA A 905 -0.13 22.69 -55.80
CA ALA A 905 0.23 22.57 -54.38
C ALA A 905 0.64 23.92 -53.77
N LEU A 906 1.29 24.79 -54.50
CA LEU A 906 1.68 26.13 -54.08
C LEU A 906 0.45 27.04 -53.85
N HIS A 907 -0.58 26.96 -54.74
CA HIS A 907 -1.82 27.68 -54.57
C HIS A 907 -2.52 27.29 -53.27
N LEU A 908 -2.58 25.97 -52.99
CA LEU A 908 -3.23 25.44 -51.78
C LEU A 908 -2.47 25.84 -50.51
N ALA A 909 -1.15 25.78 -50.49
CA ALA A 909 -0.34 26.24 -49.38
C ALA A 909 -0.57 27.75 -49.11
N CYS A 910 -0.54 28.59 -50.18
CA CYS A 910 -0.76 30.04 -50.02
C CYS A 910 -2.21 30.37 -49.57
N SER A 911 -3.21 29.70 -50.15
CA SER A 911 -4.62 29.96 -49.82
C SER A 911 -4.98 29.60 -48.38
N ASN A 912 -4.28 28.58 -47.80
CA ASN A 912 -4.52 28.12 -46.45
C ASN A 912 -3.52 28.69 -45.41
N GLY A 913 -2.70 29.65 -45.79
CA GLY A 913 -1.79 30.35 -44.91
C GLY A 913 -0.58 29.52 -44.44
N LYS A 914 -0.22 28.48 -45.20
CA LYS A 914 0.88 27.54 -44.80
C LYS A 914 2.23 28.03 -45.33
N GLU A 915 2.81 29.04 -44.66
CA GLU A 915 4.01 29.75 -45.11
C GLU A 915 5.21 28.84 -45.29
N GLU A 916 5.52 27.95 -44.31
CA GLU A 916 6.64 27.02 -44.39
C GLU A 916 6.54 26.04 -45.53
N CYS A 917 5.38 25.44 -45.76
CA CYS A 917 5.14 24.55 -46.89
C CYS A 917 5.28 25.27 -48.22
N ALA A 918 4.77 26.48 -48.34
CA ALA A 918 4.89 27.30 -49.55
C ALA A 918 6.36 27.66 -49.86
N VAL A 919 7.15 28.00 -48.84
CA VAL A 919 8.59 28.26 -49.00
C VAL A 919 9.34 27.00 -49.47
N LEU A 920 9.09 25.86 -48.85
CA LEU A 920 9.69 24.58 -49.25
C LEU A 920 9.34 24.20 -50.72
N ILE A 921 8.10 24.38 -51.12
CA ILE A 921 7.68 24.15 -52.48
C ILE A 921 8.42 25.09 -53.43
N LEU A 922 8.56 26.37 -53.09
CA LEU A 922 9.32 27.33 -53.86
C LEU A 922 10.82 26.96 -53.99
N GLU A 923 11.46 26.55 -52.90
CA GLU A 923 12.86 26.14 -52.88
C GLU A 923 13.14 24.98 -53.86
N ASN A 924 12.19 24.06 -53.98
CA ASN A 924 12.30 22.90 -54.89
C ASN A 924 11.75 23.14 -56.31
N LEU A 925 11.23 24.35 -56.59
CA LEU A 925 10.64 24.70 -57.86
C LEU A 925 11.75 24.95 -58.90
N ARG A 926 11.86 24.07 -59.90
CA ARG A 926 12.84 24.18 -61.01
C ARG A 926 12.34 24.99 -62.21
N ASP A 927 11.02 25.00 -62.41
CA ASP A 927 10.40 25.72 -63.52
C ASP A 927 9.82 27.07 -63.06
N ALA A 928 10.46 28.16 -63.44
CA ALA A 928 10.03 29.52 -63.11
C ALA A 928 8.63 29.88 -63.69
N ALA A 929 8.13 29.14 -64.68
CA ALA A 929 6.80 29.39 -65.25
C ALA A 929 5.70 29.06 -64.26
N LEU A 930 5.91 28.10 -63.34
CA LEU A 930 4.94 27.64 -62.33
C LEU A 930 4.64 28.70 -61.27
N VAL A 931 5.52 29.69 -61.08
CA VAL A 931 5.32 30.83 -60.18
C VAL A 931 4.14 31.73 -60.61
N ASN A 932 3.86 31.78 -61.91
CA ASN A 932 2.82 32.61 -62.51
C ASN A 932 1.59 31.82 -63.03
N THR A 933 1.49 30.54 -62.70
CA THR A 933 0.30 29.74 -63.04
C THR A 933 -0.94 30.34 -62.35
N THR A 934 -2.06 30.26 -63.06
CA THR A 934 -3.36 30.75 -62.57
C THR A 934 -4.31 29.60 -62.32
N ASN A 935 -5.06 29.67 -61.25
CA ASN A 935 -6.19 28.76 -60.99
C ASN A 935 -7.44 29.11 -61.83
N ALA A 936 -8.57 28.43 -61.64
CA ALA A 936 -9.81 28.67 -62.38
C ALA A 936 -10.39 30.06 -62.12
N ALA A 937 -10.03 30.72 -61.01
CA ALA A 937 -10.39 32.10 -60.68
C ALA A 937 -9.31 33.12 -61.15
N LEU A 938 -8.44 32.73 -62.06
CA LEU A 938 -7.33 33.55 -62.58
C LEU A 938 -6.36 34.07 -61.51
N GLN A 939 -6.38 33.47 -60.30
CA GLN A 939 -5.49 33.85 -59.17
C GLN A 939 -4.13 33.13 -59.30
N THR A 940 -3.06 33.87 -59.12
CA THR A 940 -1.69 33.35 -59.01
C THR A 940 -1.39 33.05 -57.55
N PRO A 941 -0.32 32.24 -57.24
CA PRO A 941 0.14 32.06 -55.87
C PRO A 941 0.42 33.38 -55.13
N LEU A 942 0.87 34.42 -55.85
CA LEU A 942 1.13 35.74 -55.28
C LEU A 942 -0.14 36.42 -54.83
N HIS A 943 -1.27 36.29 -55.56
CA HIS A 943 -2.56 36.81 -55.13
C HIS A 943 -2.99 36.17 -53.78
N LEU A 944 -2.83 34.83 -53.70
CA LEU A 944 -3.25 34.13 -52.50
C LEU A 944 -2.31 34.39 -51.30
N ALA A 945 -1.00 34.47 -51.54
CA ALA A 945 0.00 34.79 -50.53
C ALA A 945 -0.17 36.24 -49.99
N GLY A 946 -0.42 37.20 -50.91
CA GLY A 946 -0.68 38.57 -50.50
C GLY A 946 -1.95 38.71 -49.69
N ARG A 947 -3.06 38.02 -50.07
CA ARG A 947 -4.32 37.96 -49.35
C ARG A 947 -4.17 37.29 -47.98
N GLY A 948 -3.28 36.29 -47.89
CA GLY A 948 -3.00 35.58 -46.63
C GLY A 948 -1.96 36.27 -45.73
N GLY A 949 -1.35 37.37 -46.21
CA GLY A 949 -0.31 38.11 -45.43
C GLY A 949 0.98 37.35 -45.21
N LEU A 950 1.35 36.43 -46.14
CA LEU A 950 2.50 35.54 -46.03
C LEU A 950 3.77 36.27 -46.49
N LYS A 951 4.43 36.99 -45.61
CA LYS A 951 5.57 37.89 -45.93
C LYS A 951 6.77 37.21 -46.59
N GLN A 952 7.17 36.07 -46.07
CA GLN A 952 8.32 35.33 -46.60
C GLN A 952 8.01 34.76 -47.99
N VAL A 953 6.81 34.18 -48.16
CA VAL A 953 6.34 33.63 -49.42
C VAL A 953 6.23 34.72 -50.48
N VAL A 954 5.66 35.89 -50.17
CA VAL A 954 5.59 37.02 -51.08
C VAL A 954 6.98 37.47 -51.50
N LYS A 955 7.93 37.61 -50.57
CA LYS A 955 9.32 37.96 -50.87
C LYS A 955 9.98 36.96 -51.78
N GLU A 956 9.80 35.66 -51.52
CA GLU A 956 10.39 34.58 -52.32
C GLU A 956 9.75 34.50 -53.72
N LEU A 957 8.43 34.65 -53.83
CA LEU A 957 7.74 34.70 -55.13
C LEU A 957 8.23 35.85 -56.00
N LEU A 958 8.40 37.04 -55.43
CA LEU A 958 8.91 38.22 -56.17
C LEU A 958 10.37 38.01 -56.58
N SER A 959 11.23 37.43 -55.76
CA SER A 959 12.62 37.13 -56.10
C SER A 959 12.72 36.16 -57.28
N ARG A 960 11.73 35.27 -57.47
CA ARG A 960 11.64 34.28 -58.54
C ARG A 960 10.89 34.77 -59.79
N GLY A 961 10.50 36.03 -59.86
CA GLY A 961 9.90 36.68 -61.03
C GLY A 961 8.36 36.53 -61.08
N ALA A 962 7.69 36.47 -59.93
CA ALA A 962 6.23 36.54 -59.93
C ALA A 962 5.70 37.87 -60.51
N SER A 963 4.73 37.79 -61.44
CA SER A 963 4.16 38.95 -62.07
C SER A 963 3.28 39.73 -61.14
N VAL A 964 3.66 40.98 -60.83
CA VAL A 964 2.86 41.94 -60.02
C VAL A 964 1.66 42.50 -60.76
N GLN A 965 1.62 42.40 -62.08
CA GLN A 965 0.60 42.92 -62.94
C GLN A 965 -0.51 41.93 -63.33
N ALA A 966 -0.45 40.72 -62.79
CA ALA A 966 -1.51 39.73 -62.98
C ALA A 966 -2.80 40.20 -62.29
N VAL A 967 -3.95 40.02 -62.93
CA VAL A 967 -5.27 40.43 -62.46
C VAL A 967 -6.16 39.20 -62.30
N ASP A 968 -6.87 39.06 -61.21
CA ASP A 968 -7.85 38.00 -60.97
C ASP A 968 -9.23 38.26 -61.58
N GLU A 969 -10.17 37.31 -61.47
CA GLU A 969 -11.57 37.47 -61.97
C GLU A 969 -12.29 38.70 -61.50
N ASN A 970 -11.93 39.24 -60.32
CA ASN A 970 -12.56 40.41 -59.72
C ASN A 970 -11.86 41.72 -60.11
N ALA A 971 -10.89 41.66 -61.06
CA ALA A 971 -10.05 42.80 -61.48
C ALA A 971 -9.29 43.46 -60.32
N LEU A 972 -8.99 42.73 -59.28
CA LEU A 972 -8.18 43.17 -58.13
C LEU A 972 -6.67 42.93 -58.49
N GLU A 973 -5.90 44.04 -58.51
CA GLU A 973 -4.44 44.00 -58.51
C GLU A 973 -3.95 43.52 -57.12
N HIS A 974 -2.71 43.03 -57.06
CA HIS A 974 -2.07 42.70 -55.78
C HIS A 974 -2.08 43.90 -54.82
N PRO A 975 -2.28 43.70 -53.51
CA PRO A 975 -2.20 44.81 -52.54
C PRO A 975 -0.83 45.48 -52.60
N PRO A 976 -0.75 46.82 -52.46
CA PRO A 976 0.51 47.57 -52.61
C PRO A 976 1.56 47.10 -51.62
N GLN A 977 2.83 47.15 -52.03
CA GLN A 977 4.00 46.65 -51.25
C GLN A 977 4.11 47.22 -49.82
N GLU A 978 3.40 48.30 -49.48
CA GLU A 978 3.46 48.98 -48.20
C GLU A 978 2.66 48.26 -47.08
N THR A 979 1.85 47.25 -47.39
CA THR A 979 0.99 46.53 -46.44
C THR A 979 1.49 45.12 -46.12
N CYS A 980 2.62 44.67 -46.70
CA CYS A 980 3.23 43.37 -46.43
C CYS A 980 4.48 43.50 -45.60
#